data_62400a6896495f9fac82973c6a6addc5
#
_entry.id   62400a6896495f9fac82973c6a6addc5
#
_cell.length_a   1.000
_cell.length_b   1.000
_cell.length_c   1.000
_cell.angle_alpha   90.00
_cell.angle_beta   90.00
_cell.angle_gamma   90.00
#
_symmetry.space_group_name_H-M   'P 1'
#
loop_
_entity.id
_entity.type
_entity.pdbx_description
1 polymer ?
#
loop_
_entity_poly.entity_id
_entity_poly.type
_entity_poly.pdbx_seq_one_letter_code
_entity_poly.pdbx_strand_id
1 'polypeptide(L)'
;MLSSCVLGASVNSLAFTPTDKSVFSEGYPEAAPITSHRFTFEQLNQGDIRLSGVLPNSDINFTNRIDKIIKELSITLQFTNSPALLTELSHIKVYLNEQLMAIMPINGLRYDQVHQTLKEQALKLKPHLVRNYNTIRFELIGHYTNDQCEDTTHTSIWAEIDQESVLEFKSQHLALESLLSRFPEPFYDEFDYTELSLPMVFRGAPNKETTQAAAILSSWFGAKANWRGAQFPVIYNTLPTDHAVVLATNSSKPDFLLDYPDAQGPTVEVIANPEYRYKKLLLILGRDEADLKTAVEGIALGLPLMTGRTALINEVSYIKPREAYDAPRWLRSDRAVRFGELIDFPTQLQTKEGSNKSVKLDVRLAPDLFTWRSNGLPIELKYRYTPPTTKALSRLNMSINDEFVQGFTLSPDGGKEIISEMRIPLLSSDDTDKDRYFSVPGFKVDVKNELEFKFLFSTEKEGFCTTSAGGGKVGIIDDDSIIDVSNFHHYIAMPNLHAYSQGGFPFTKYADLSETAILISKNPSRLELQTLFTLSGHFGKTTGFPILKASFYYVDEEADLTNKDVLLLGQAQKLTNQIKQDSALTVLLEHSLREITQAAYESQPYAYALANDEAATKVSLSSLGPLAAIVGFQSPFNSNRSVIALMATQEADLHLIEQTIRDSEGLAKVRGTATIINQHKVHNSYLGERYYVGSLPPFTYIWFHLSEHPLLLAILTLLTLLIISFVLWRILVSLARKRVETQEP
;
A
#
# COMPACT_ATOMS: atom_id res chain seq x y z
N MET A 1 -1.38 51.61 -42.34
CA MET A 1 0.02 51.71 -41.87
C MET A 1 0.03 51.46 -40.38
N LEU A 2 0.27 50.23 -39.96
CA LEU A 2 0.50 49.85 -38.57
C LEU A 2 1.73 48.96 -38.56
N SER A 3 2.82 49.51 -38.06
CA SER A 3 4.12 48.87 -37.97
C SER A 3 4.17 47.99 -36.71
N SER A 4 4.29 46.66 -36.89
CA SER A 4 4.50 45.72 -35.81
C SER A 4 5.99 45.61 -35.52
N CYS A 5 6.41 46.10 -34.35
CA CYS A 5 7.70 45.78 -33.75
C CYS A 5 7.68 44.36 -33.19
N VAL A 6 8.37 43.44 -33.83
CA VAL A 6 8.72 42.13 -33.29
C VAL A 6 10.01 42.29 -32.49
N LEU A 7 9.91 42.25 -31.17
CA LEU A 7 11.06 42.09 -30.28
C LEU A 7 11.48 40.62 -30.32
N GLY A 8 12.54 40.32 -31.06
CA GLY A 8 13.22 39.03 -31.02
C GLY A 8 14.02 38.89 -29.72
N ALA A 9 13.49 38.16 -28.75
CA ALA A 9 14.29 37.66 -27.65
C ALA A 9 15.18 36.52 -28.18
N SER A 10 16.47 36.80 -28.33
CA SER A 10 17.47 35.77 -28.59
C SER A 10 17.61 34.89 -27.34
N VAL A 11 17.02 33.71 -27.39
CA VAL A 11 17.33 32.64 -26.44
C VAL A 11 18.77 32.19 -26.74
N ASN A 12 19.72 32.65 -25.93
CA ASN A 12 21.05 32.07 -25.91
C ASN A 12 20.93 30.62 -25.44
N SER A 13 20.85 29.68 -26.37
CA SER A 13 21.11 28.29 -26.09
C SER A 13 22.59 28.17 -25.68
N LEU A 14 22.87 28.11 -24.40
CA LEU A 14 24.16 27.66 -23.90
C LEU A 14 24.34 26.21 -24.35
N ALA A 15 24.92 26.06 -25.55
CA ALA A 15 25.41 24.78 -26.03
C ALA A 15 26.54 24.34 -25.09
N PHE A 16 26.25 23.42 -24.22
CA PHE A 16 27.21 22.71 -23.37
C PHE A 16 28.12 21.91 -24.32
N THR A 17 29.35 22.35 -24.52
CA THR A 17 30.37 21.56 -25.23
C THR A 17 30.94 20.55 -24.24
N PRO A 18 30.69 19.24 -24.42
CA PRO A 18 31.23 18.23 -23.52
C PRO A 18 32.73 18.06 -23.80
N THR A 19 33.56 18.45 -22.85
CA THR A 19 34.95 18.01 -22.81
C THR A 19 35.00 16.53 -22.54
N ASP A 20 35.63 15.81 -23.42
CA ASP A 20 35.97 14.38 -23.46
C ASP A 20 35.25 13.41 -22.51
N LYS A 21 34.04 12.99 -22.94
CA LYS A 21 33.23 11.95 -22.26
C LYS A 21 33.51 10.54 -22.84
N SER A 22 34.69 10.27 -23.36
CA SER A 22 34.99 9.04 -24.11
C SER A 22 34.85 7.76 -23.33
N VAL A 23 35.06 7.79 -21.99
CA VAL A 23 34.88 6.63 -21.10
C VAL A 23 33.39 6.29 -20.89
N PHE A 24 32.50 7.27 -21.00
CA PHE A 24 31.06 7.13 -20.83
C PHE A 24 30.28 7.15 -22.16
N SER A 25 31.00 7.02 -23.30
CA SER A 25 30.34 6.97 -24.61
C SER A 25 29.54 5.68 -24.77
N GLU A 26 28.36 5.79 -25.36
CA GLU A 26 27.48 4.65 -25.66
C GLU A 26 28.07 3.87 -26.86
N GLY A 27 29.07 3.01 -26.63
CA GLY A 27 29.42 1.96 -27.57
C GLY A 27 28.36 0.86 -27.54
N TYR A 28 28.16 0.13 -28.65
CA TYR A 28 27.30 -1.05 -28.67
C TYR A 28 27.80 -2.04 -27.61
N PRO A 29 26.95 -2.41 -26.63
CA PRO A 29 27.37 -3.33 -25.58
C PRO A 29 27.63 -4.70 -26.14
N GLU A 30 28.56 -5.44 -25.54
CA GLU A 30 28.63 -6.90 -25.70
C GLU A 30 27.25 -7.49 -25.40
N ALA A 31 26.90 -8.62 -26.00
CA ALA A 31 25.62 -9.27 -25.79
C ALA A 31 25.36 -9.48 -24.30
N ALA A 32 24.31 -8.86 -23.79
CA ALA A 32 23.95 -9.00 -22.38
C ALA A 32 23.67 -10.46 -22.04
N PRO A 33 23.99 -10.92 -20.82
CA PRO A 33 23.77 -12.28 -20.40
C PRO A 33 22.27 -12.64 -20.45
N ILE A 34 21.98 -13.88 -20.79
CA ILE A 34 20.63 -14.43 -20.73
C ILE A 34 20.38 -14.89 -19.28
N THR A 35 19.27 -14.43 -18.71
CA THR A 35 18.82 -14.81 -17.36
C THR A 35 17.58 -15.68 -17.47
N SER A 36 17.49 -16.73 -16.65
CA SER A 36 16.31 -17.61 -16.55
C SER A 36 15.48 -17.18 -15.35
N HIS A 37 14.17 -17.10 -15.55
CA HIS A 37 13.18 -16.76 -14.53
C HIS A 37 12.14 -17.87 -14.48
N ARG A 38 11.80 -18.29 -13.26
CA ARG A 38 10.81 -19.35 -13.01
C ARG A 38 9.88 -18.88 -11.90
N PHE A 39 8.57 -18.91 -12.16
CA PHE A 39 7.54 -18.45 -11.23
C PHE A 39 6.44 -19.49 -11.15
N THR A 40 6.03 -19.86 -9.94
CA THR A 40 4.78 -20.58 -9.74
C THR A 40 3.59 -19.62 -9.93
N PHE A 41 2.40 -20.17 -10.17
CA PHE A 41 1.19 -19.36 -10.26
C PHE A 41 0.91 -18.65 -8.93
N GLU A 42 1.20 -19.29 -7.79
CA GLU A 42 1.15 -18.69 -6.48
C GLU A 42 2.03 -17.42 -6.40
N GLN A 43 3.28 -17.49 -6.90
CA GLN A 43 4.19 -16.32 -6.94
C GLN A 43 3.70 -15.21 -7.89
N LEU A 44 2.85 -15.55 -8.86
CA LEU A 44 2.15 -14.58 -9.72
C LEU A 44 0.84 -14.08 -9.09
N ASN A 45 0.63 -14.35 -7.80
CA ASN A 45 -0.57 -14.00 -7.05
C ASN A 45 -1.86 -14.65 -7.60
N GLN A 46 -1.72 -15.88 -8.10
CA GLN A 46 -2.81 -16.75 -8.57
C GLN A 46 -2.84 -18.01 -7.71
N GLY A 47 -3.97 -18.24 -7.04
CA GLY A 47 -4.27 -19.53 -6.42
C GLY A 47 -4.65 -20.60 -7.43
N ASP A 48 -5.22 -21.70 -6.95
CA ASP A 48 -5.79 -22.74 -7.81
C ASP A 48 -6.84 -22.18 -8.76
N ILE A 49 -6.72 -22.50 -10.05
CA ILE A 49 -7.64 -22.02 -11.08
C ILE A 49 -8.67 -23.08 -11.39
N ARG A 50 -9.91 -22.86 -10.97
CA ARG A 50 -11.02 -23.73 -11.28
C ARG A 50 -11.78 -23.25 -12.50
N LEU A 51 -11.69 -24.02 -13.58
CA LEU A 51 -12.48 -23.89 -14.78
C LEU A 51 -13.73 -24.76 -14.65
N SER A 52 -14.90 -24.26 -15.04
CA SER A 52 -16.16 -25.00 -14.96
C SER A 52 -17.07 -24.63 -16.11
N GLY A 53 -18.13 -25.39 -16.32
CA GLY A 53 -19.10 -25.08 -17.35
C GLY A 53 -19.74 -23.69 -17.23
N VAL A 54 -19.86 -23.15 -16.00
CA VAL A 54 -20.35 -21.79 -15.72
C VAL A 54 -19.25 -20.74 -15.92
N LEU A 55 -18.01 -21.07 -15.59
CA LEU A 55 -16.83 -20.22 -15.71
C LEU A 55 -15.74 -20.95 -16.51
N PRO A 56 -15.90 -21.06 -17.84
CA PRO A 56 -15.00 -21.86 -18.65
C PRO A 56 -13.64 -21.21 -18.87
N ASN A 57 -13.50 -19.91 -18.60
CA ASN A 57 -12.30 -19.13 -18.85
C ASN A 57 -11.66 -18.63 -17.55
N SER A 58 -10.34 -18.61 -17.52
CA SER A 58 -9.56 -17.90 -16.51
C SER A 58 -8.28 -17.35 -17.13
N ASP A 59 -7.87 -16.18 -16.64
CA ASP A 59 -6.72 -15.45 -17.13
C ASP A 59 -5.63 -15.38 -16.06
N ILE A 60 -4.36 -15.58 -16.48
CA ILE A 60 -3.18 -15.22 -15.70
C ILE A 60 -2.49 -14.06 -16.42
N ASN A 61 -2.08 -13.06 -15.64
CA ASN A 61 -1.37 -11.92 -16.18
C ASN A 61 0.10 -11.98 -15.75
N PHE A 62 0.98 -11.65 -16.67
CA PHE A 62 2.39 -11.42 -16.38
C PHE A 62 2.92 -10.25 -17.20
N THR A 63 3.95 -9.62 -16.70
CA THR A 63 4.55 -8.45 -17.34
C THR A 63 6.00 -8.71 -17.72
N ASN A 64 6.51 -7.94 -18.66
CA ASN A 64 7.89 -7.98 -19.09
C ASN A 64 8.46 -6.57 -19.08
N ARG A 65 9.57 -6.38 -18.35
CA ARG A 65 10.25 -5.10 -18.25
C ARG A 65 10.64 -4.56 -19.63
N ILE A 66 10.62 -3.25 -19.78
CA ILE A 66 10.96 -2.56 -21.02
C ILE A 66 12.45 -2.74 -21.41
N ASP A 67 13.31 -2.95 -20.40
CA ASP A 67 14.75 -3.18 -20.59
C ASP A 67 15.11 -4.66 -20.81
N LYS A 68 14.12 -5.53 -21.04
CA LYS A 68 14.33 -6.97 -21.28
C LYS A 68 13.56 -7.47 -22.48
N ILE A 69 14.14 -8.40 -23.21
CA ILE A 69 13.46 -9.14 -24.27
C ILE A 69 13.40 -10.63 -23.92
N ILE A 70 12.22 -11.23 -23.99
CA ILE A 70 12.03 -12.65 -23.76
C ILE A 70 12.45 -13.42 -25.01
N LYS A 71 13.39 -14.37 -24.85
CA LYS A 71 13.93 -15.24 -25.92
C LYS A 71 13.24 -16.59 -25.94
N GLU A 72 12.91 -17.13 -24.77
CA GLU A 72 12.21 -18.40 -24.62
C GLU A 72 11.10 -18.22 -23.59
N LEU A 73 9.95 -18.83 -23.82
CA LEU A 73 8.79 -18.80 -22.93
C LEU A 73 8.16 -20.19 -22.91
N SER A 74 7.96 -20.75 -21.74
CA SER A 74 7.29 -22.04 -21.52
C SER A 74 6.40 -21.98 -20.28
N ILE A 75 5.38 -22.81 -20.28
CA ILE A 75 4.50 -23.00 -19.14
C ILE A 75 4.40 -24.51 -18.87
N THR A 76 4.54 -24.88 -17.62
CA THR A 76 4.32 -26.24 -17.15
C THR A 76 3.07 -26.24 -16.28
N LEU A 77 2.01 -26.85 -16.77
CA LEU A 77 0.73 -26.93 -16.09
C LEU A 77 0.62 -28.21 -15.30
N GLN A 78 0.25 -28.10 -14.05
CA GLN A 78 -0.22 -29.17 -13.19
C GLN A 78 -1.73 -29.04 -13.05
N PHE A 79 -2.51 -30.06 -13.42
CA PHE A 79 -3.96 -29.93 -13.37
C PHE A 79 -4.66 -31.25 -13.10
N THR A 80 -5.88 -31.13 -12.58
CA THR A 80 -6.85 -32.22 -12.42
C THR A 80 -8.13 -31.90 -13.18
N ASN A 81 -8.93 -32.90 -13.50
CA ASN A 81 -10.19 -32.70 -14.21
C ASN A 81 -11.26 -33.69 -13.76
N SER A 82 -12.51 -33.36 -14.02
CA SER A 82 -13.64 -34.23 -13.75
C SER A 82 -13.48 -35.58 -14.50
N PRO A 83 -13.67 -36.70 -13.80
CA PRO A 83 -13.63 -38.03 -14.43
C PRO A 83 -14.82 -38.27 -15.37
N ALA A 84 -15.87 -37.46 -15.30
CA ALA A 84 -17.04 -37.56 -16.16
C ALA A 84 -16.82 -36.93 -17.55
N LEU A 85 -15.72 -36.21 -17.76
CA LEU A 85 -15.47 -35.58 -19.07
C LEU A 85 -15.08 -36.62 -20.12
N LEU A 86 -15.68 -36.47 -21.30
CA LEU A 86 -15.35 -37.30 -22.48
C LEU A 86 -14.01 -36.85 -23.04
N THR A 87 -13.01 -37.71 -22.96
CA THR A 87 -11.60 -37.41 -23.30
C THR A 87 -11.38 -37.06 -24.76
N GLU A 88 -12.23 -37.60 -25.67
CA GLU A 88 -12.12 -37.37 -27.11
C GLU A 88 -12.64 -35.96 -27.51
N LEU A 89 -13.57 -35.42 -26.73
CA LEU A 89 -14.27 -34.16 -27.03
C LEU A 89 -13.78 -33.01 -26.14
N SER A 90 -13.30 -33.34 -24.94
CA SER A 90 -12.93 -32.33 -23.95
C SER A 90 -11.46 -31.94 -24.04
N HIS A 91 -11.17 -30.65 -23.93
CA HIS A 91 -9.82 -30.15 -23.98
C HIS A 91 -9.70 -28.76 -23.31
N ILE A 92 -8.49 -28.36 -22.93
CA ILE A 92 -8.17 -27.01 -22.46
C ILE A 92 -7.43 -26.29 -23.58
N LYS A 93 -7.93 -25.11 -24.00
CA LYS A 93 -7.24 -24.24 -24.92
C LYS A 93 -6.40 -23.25 -24.12
N VAL A 94 -5.19 -23.00 -24.59
CA VAL A 94 -4.25 -22.03 -24.00
C VAL A 94 -3.97 -20.93 -25.00
N TYR A 95 -4.25 -19.70 -24.59
CA TYR A 95 -4.02 -18.50 -25.41
C TYR A 95 -2.95 -17.62 -24.78
N LEU A 96 -2.15 -16.97 -25.60
CA LEU A 96 -1.26 -15.88 -25.21
C LEU A 96 -1.68 -14.62 -25.98
N ASN A 97 -2.07 -13.57 -25.25
CA ASN A 97 -2.52 -12.30 -25.84
C ASN A 97 -3.60 -12.51 -26.92
N GLU A 98 -4.64 -13.29 -26.61
CA GLU A 98 -5.75 -13.67 -27.48
C GLU A 98 -5.36 -14.59 -28.67
N GLN A 99 -4.12 -15.02 -28.81
CA GLN A 99 -3.70 -15.97 -29.82
C GLN A 99 -3.62 -17.38 -29.27
N LEU A 100 -4.26 -18.33 -29.94
CA LEU A 100 -4.25 -19.75 -29.56
C LEU A 100 -2.84 -20.33 -29.70
N MET A 101 -2.28 -20.83 -28.60
CA MET A 101 -0.97 -21.45 -28.53
C MET A 101 -1.03 -22.96 -28.52
N ALA A 102 -1.97 -23.54 -27.78
CA ALA A 102 -2.08 -24.98 -27.64
C ALA A 102 -3.53 -25.40 -27.39
N ILE A 103 -3.83 -26.61 -27.76
CA ILE A 103 -5.04 -27.37 -27.39
C ILE A 103 -4.57 -28.62 -26.63
N MET A 104 -4.88 -28.67 -25.33
CA MET A 104 -4.47 -29.74 -24.44
C MET A 104 -5.62 -30.74 -24.29
N PRO A 105 -5.50 -31.98 -24.74
CA PRO A 105 -6.55 -32.99 -24.55
C PRO A 105 -6.66 -33.34 -23.06
N ILE A 106 -7.88 -33.53 -22.60
CA ILE A 106 -8.16 -34.05 -21.26
C ILE A 106 -8.09 -35.59 -21.35
N ASN A 107 -6.97 -36.15 -20.93
CA ASN A 107 -6.84 -37.58 -20.85
C ASN A 107 -7.59 -38.11 -19.62
N GLY A 108 -8.64 -38.91 -19.82
CA GLY A 108 -9.45 -39.48 -18.75
C GLY A 108 -8.63 -40.30 -17.75
N LEU A 109 -8.86 -40.07 -16.47
CA LEU A 109 -8.47 -40.99 -15.43
C LEU A 109 -9.41 -42.20 -15.51
N ARG A 110 -8.89 -43.40 -15.70
CA ARG A 110 -9.70 -44.61 -15.50
C ARG A 110 -10.08 -44.68 -14.01
N TYR A 111 -11.33 -45.02 -13.76
CA TYR A 111 -11.97 -45.04 -12.45
C TYR A 111 -11.31 -45.95 -11.39
N ASP A 112 -10.34 -46.75 -11.76
CA ASP A 112 -9.62 -47.71 -10.93
C ASP A 112 -8.31 -47.17 -10.31
N GLN A 113 -7.95 -45.94 -10.56
CA GLN A 113 -6.77 -45.31 -9.93
C GLN A 113 -7.18 -44.41 -8.76
N VAL A 114 -7.08 -44.94 -7.56
CA VAL A 114 -7.43 -44.33 -6.26
C VAL A 114 -6.55 -43.12 -5.88
N HIS A 115 -5.53 -42.82 -6.67
CA HIS A 115 -4.68 -41.66 -6.47
C HIS A 115 -4.91 -40.63 -7.59
N GLN A 116 -5.42 -39.46 -7.23
CA GLN A 116 -5.43 -38.29 -8.08
C GLN A 116 -3.97 -37.92 -8.43
N THR A 117 -3.47 -38.44 -9.51
CA THR A 117 -2.17 -38.02 -10.03
C THR A 117 -2.37 -36.71 -10.76
N LEU A 118 -1.77 -35.64 -10.23
CA LEU A 118 -1.61 -34.37 -10.93
C LEU A 118 -0.98 -34.67 -12.30
N LYS A 119 -1.64 -34.20 -13.35
CA LYS A 119 -1.10 -34.27 -14.70
C LYS A 119 -0.17 -33.10 -14.91
N GLU A 120 1.01 -33.37 -15.40
CA GLU A 120 2.00 -32.36 -15.76
C GLU A 120 2.13 -32.26 -17.28
N GLN A 121 2.00 -31.08 -17.82
CA GLN A 121 2.19 -30.81 -19.25
C GLN A 121 2.96 -29.52 -19.49
N ALA A 122 4.12 -29.66 -20.14
CA ALA A 122 4.93 -28.54 -20.56
C ALA A 122 4.53 -28.05 -21.96
N LEU A 123 4.33 -26.72 -22.10
CA LEU A 123 3.98 -26.07 -23.34
C LEU A 123 5.00 -24.96 -23.65
N LYS A 124 5.49 -24.95 -24.90
CA LYS A 124 6.30 -23.83 -25.40
C LYS A 124 5.38 -22.76 -25.99
N LEU A 125 5.50 -21.55 -25.50
CA LEU A 125 4.77 -20.40 -26.00
C LEU A 125 5.66 -19.59 -26.96
N LYS A 126 5.05 -18.75 -27.81
CA LYS A 126 5.78 -17.99 -28.84
C LYS A 126 6.31 -16.67 -28.27
N PRO A 127 7.63 -16.49 -28.06
CA PRO A 127 8.17 -15.28 -27.40
C PRO A 127 7.90 -13.98 -28.14
N HIS A 128 7.79 -14.01 -29.48
CA HIS A 128 7.55 -12.83 -30.30
C HIS A 128 6.15 -12.21 -30.12
N LEU A 129 5.24 -12.90 -29.41
CA LEU A 129 3.91 -12.40 -29.07
C LEU A 129 3.89 -11.71 -27.71
N VAL A 130 4.98 -11.78 -26.96
CA VAL A 130 5.10 -11.14 -25.64
C VAL A 130 5.17 -9.62 -25.84
N ARG A 131 4.41 -8.92 -24.99
CA ARG A 131 4.35 -7.46 -24.86
C ARG A 131 4.81 -7.08 -23.45
N ASN A 132 4.71 -5.81 -23.11
CA ASN A 132 4.98 -5.37 -21.73
C ASN A 132 3.97 -5.95 -20.74
N TYR A 133 2.68 -5.97 -21.12
CA TYR A 133 1.60 -6.64 -20.38
C TYR A 133 1.07 -7.81 -21.19
N ASN A 134 0.97 -8.99 -20.56
CA ASN A 134 0.59 -10.24 -21.21
C ASN A 134 -0.50 -10.96 -20.41
N THR A 135 -1.42 -11.59 -21.14
CA THR A 135 -2.47 -12.43 -20.60
C THR A 135 -2.33 -13.83 -21.16
N ILE A 136 -2.23 -14.82 -20.29
CA ILE A 136 -2.41 -16.23 -20.63
C ILE A 136 -3.83 -16.61 -20.22
N ARG A 137 -4.67 -16.97 -21.20
CA ARG A 137 -6.03 -17.40 -20.94
C ARG A 137 -6.15 -18.91 -21.13
N PHE A 138 -6.78 -19.55 -20.16
CA PHE A 138 -7.21 -20.95 -20.22
C PHE A 138 -8.69 -21.00 -20.48
N GLU A 139 -9.12 -21.82 -21.44
CA GLU A 139 -10.52 -22.06 -21.79
C GLU A 139 -10.81 -23.55 -21.77
N LEU A 140 -11.72 -23.97 -20.90
CA LEU A 140 -12.17 -25.35 -20.83
C LEU A 140 -13.31 -25.56 -21.84
N ILE A 141 -13.10 -26.48 -22.79
CA ILE A 141 -14.17 -27.07 -23.60
C ILE A 141 -14.44 -28.46 -23.00
N GLY A 142 -15.53 -28.55 -22.25
CA GLY A 142 -15.87 -29.77 -21.50
C GLY A 142 -17.16 -30.38 -22.04
N HIS A 143 -17.14 -31.68 -22.32
CA HIS A 143 -18.27 -32.50 -22.72
C HIS A 143 -18.36 -33.71 -21.80
N TYR A 144 -19.55 -34.00 -21.25
CA TYR A 144 -19.82 -35.16 -20.40
C TYR A 144 -20.79 -36.15 -21.01
N THR A 145 -21.40 -35.77 -22.14
CA THR A 145 -22.31 -36.64 -22.91
C THR A 145 -22.14 -36.38 -24.40
N ASN A 146 -22.55 -37.39 -25.23
CA ASN A 146 -22.62 -37.23 -26.68
C ASN A 146 -23.97 -36.75 -27.17
N ASP A 147 -24.92 -36.45 -26.27
CA ASP A 147 -26.24 -35.96 -26.60
C ASP A 147 -26.21 -34.55 -27.20
N GLN A 148 -27.06 -34.31 -28.20
CA GLN A 148 -27.14 -32.96 -28.82
C GLN A 148 -27.68 -31.89 -27.87
N CYS A 149 -28.22 -32.27 -26.71
CA CYS A 149 -28.80 -31.40 -25.69
C CYS A 149 -27.96 -31.42 -24.39
N GLU A 150 -26.65 -31.30 -24.51
CA GLU A 150 -25.75 -31.22 -23.36
C GLU A 150 -25.94 -29.94 -22.55
N ASP A 151 -26.01 -30.09 -21.24
CA ASP A 151 -25.99 -28.94 -20.31
C ASP A 151 -24.55 -28.46 -20.13
N THR A 152 -24.18 -27.39 -20.83
CA THR A 152 -22.85 -26.77 -20.72
C THR A 152 -22.53 -26.20 -19.34
N THR A 153 -23.54 -26.03 -18.47
CA THR A 153 -23.36 -25.52 -17.10
C THR A 153 -23.36 -26.64 -16.05
N HIS A 154 -23.40 -27.90 -16.47
CA HIS A 154 -23.47 -29.06 -15.58
C HIS A 154 -22.26 -29.12 -14.63
N THR A 155 -22.51 -29.50 -13.39
CA THR A 155 -21.47 -29.56 -12.33
C THR A 155 -20.35 -30.58 -12.60
N SER A 156 -20.57 -31.55 -13.52
CA SER A 156 -19.54 -32.49 -13.98
C SER A 156 -18.52 -31.85 -14.92
N ILE A 157 -18.76 -30.66 -15.43
CA ILE A 157 -17.81 -29.95 -16.31
C ILE A 157 -16.89 -29.09 -15.45
N TRP A 158 -15.70 -29.61 -15.13
CA TRP A 158 -14.67 -28.88 -14.45
C TRP A 158 -13.26 -29.39 -14.72
N ALA A 159 -12.30 -28.49 -14.63
CA ALA A 159 -10.87 -28.75 -14.53
C ALA A 159 -10.27 -27.74 -13.53
N GLU A 160 -9.25 -28.17 -12.80
CA GLU A 160 -8.56 -27.34 -11.80
C GLU A 160 -7.07 -27.35 -12.11
N ILE A 161 -6.51 -26.18 -12.36
CA ILE A 161 -5.08 -25.97 -12.59
C ILE A 161 -4.48 -25.54 -11.26
N ASP A 162 -3.48 -26.31 -10.81
CA ASP A 162 -2.84 -26.16 -9.52
C ASP A 162 -1.94 -24.91 -9.50
N GLN A 163 -1.89 -24.23 -8.38
CA GLN A 163 -1.05 -23.05 -8.13
C GLN A 163 0.46 -23.32 -8.23
N GLU A 164 0.88 -24.59 -8.12
CA GLU A 164 2.26 -25.04 -8.35
C GLU A 164 2.65 -25.11 -9.84
N SER A 165 1.70 -24.85 -10.75
CA SER A 165 2.00 -24.69 -12.17
C SER A 165 3.03 -23.57 -12.36
N VAL A 166 3.93 -23.73 -13.34
CA VAL A 166 5.13 -22.89 -13.48
C VAL A 166 5.12 -22.17 -14.82
N LEU A 167 5.35 -20.85 -14.78
CA LEU A 167 5.75 -20.01 -15.90
C LEU A 167 7.27 -19.84 -15.90
N GLU A 168 7.94 -20.25 -16.99
CA GLU A 168 9.39 -20.10 -17.14
C GLU A 168 9.73 -19.32 -18.40
N PHE A 169 10.63 -18.34 -18.26
CA PHE A 169 11.13 -17.61 -19.41
C PHE A 169 12.61 -17.25 -19.28
N LYS A 170 13.29 -17.20 -20.42
CA LYS A 170 14.65 -16.69 -20.53
C LYS A 170 14.61 -15.30 -21.14
N SER A 171 15.18 -14.32 -20.46
CA SER A 171 15.25 -12.93 -20.90
C SER A 171 16.69 -12.47 -21.09
N GLN A 172 16.86 -11.49 -21.96
CA GLN A 172 18.12 -10.82 -22.24
C GLN A 172 17.94 -9.32 -22.05
N HIS A 173 18.90 -8.66 -21.36
CA HIS A 173 18.85 -7.22 -21.17
C HIS A 173 19.06 -6.47 -22.48
N LEU A 174 18.34 -5.38 -22.63
CA LEU A 174 18.48 -4.40 -23.70
C LEU A 174 19.17 -3.15 -23.17
N ALA A 175 20.11 -2.61 -23.92
CA ALA A 175 20.68 -1.31 -23.61
C ALA A 175 19.68 -0.21 -24.02
N LEU A 176 19.04 0.43 -23.05
CA LEU A 176 18.18 1.58 -23.30
C LEU A 176 19.04 2.83 -23.55
N GLU A 177 18.49 3.79 -24.27
CA GLU A 177 19.10 5.11 -24.43
C GLU A 177 19.14 5.85 -23.07
N SER A 178 20.23 6.63 -22.86
CA SER A 178 20.40 7.43 -21.63
C SER A 178 19.65 8.76 -21.77
N LEU A 179 18.31 8.72 -21.70
CA LEU A 179 17.43 9.88 -21.85
C LEU A 179 16.52 10.05 -20.64
N LEU A 180 16.46 11.26 -20.10
CA LEU A 180 15.55 11.63 -19.03
C LEU A 180 14.08 11.62 -19.45
N SER A 181 13.78 11.71 -20.74
CA SER A 181 12.41 11.54 -21.26
C SER A 181 11.87 10.11 -21.07
N ARG A 182 12.74 9.12 -20.82
CA ARG A 182 12.34 7.76 -20.45
C ARG A 182 12.28 7.54 -18.94
N PHE A 183 12.88 8.46 -18.18
CA PHE A 183 12.89 8.33 -16.72
C PHE A 183 11.44 8.26 -16.17
N PRO A 184 11.08 7.37 -15.24
CA PRO A 184 11.98 6.64 -14.33
C PRO A 184 12.60 5.35 -14.85
N GLU A 185 12.30 4.90 -16.05
CA GLU A 185 12.92 3.70 -16.64
C GLU A 185 14.43 3.90 -16.92
N PRO A 186 15.25 2.87 -16.69
CA PRO A 186 14.96 1.52 -16.21
C PRO A 186 15.06 1.36 -14.68
N PHE A 187 15.28 2.45 -13.91
CA PHE A 187 15.44 2.43 -12.46
C PHE A 187 14.16 1.96 -11.77
N TYR A 188 13.03 2.38 -12.27
CA TYR A 188 11.71 1.90 -11.96
C TYR A 188 10.98 1.60 -13.27
N ASP A 189 10.41 0.40 -13.37
CA ASP A 189 9.61 -0.03 -14.51
C ASP A 189 8.25 -0.49 -13.98
N GLU A 190 7.15 0.06 -14.48
CA GLU A 190 5.79 -0.29 -14.07
C GLU A 190 5.43 -1.74 -14.41
N PHE A 191 6.10 -2.31 -15.41
CA PHE A 191 5.92 -3.69 -15.86
C PHE A 191 6.78 -4.70 -15.08
N ASP A 192 7.58 -4.27 -14.11
CA ASP A 192 8.27 -5.16 -13.19
C ASP A 192 7.33 -5.50 -12.02
N TYR A 193 7.15 -6.78 -11.73
CA TYR A 193 6.33 -7.26 -10.61
C TYR A 193 7.16 -7.62 -9.38
N THR A 194 8.48 -7.54 -9.47
CA THR A 194 9.37 -7.78 -8.33
C THR A 194 9.48 -6.54 -7.44
N GLU A 195 9.85 -6.75 -6.18
CA GLU A 195 10.20 -5.66 -5.28
C GLU A 195 11.27 -4.76 -5.91
N LEU A 196 11.10 -3.45 -5.82
CA LEU A 196 12.11 -2.50 -6.30
C LEU A 196 13.36 -2.58 -5.42
N SER A 197 14.49 -2.97 -5.99
CA SER A 197 15.80 -2.88 -5.34
C SER A 197 16.66 -1.88 -6.09
N LEU A 198 16.87 -0.68 -5.49
CA LEU A 198 17.59 0.41 -6.14
C LEU A 198 18.73 0.91 -5.23
N PRO A 199 19.98 0.48 -5.49
CA PRO A 199 21.15 0.90 -4.72
C PRO A 199 21.36 2.42 -4.75
N MET A 200 21.67 3.00 -3.57
CA MET A 200 22.09 4.38 -3.39
C MET A 200 23.61 4.42 -3.16
N VAL A 201 24.32 5.06 -4.06
CA VAL A 201 25.81 5.08 -4.06
C VAL A 201 26.30 6.44 -3.60
N PHE A 202 27.22 6.41 -2.62
CA PHE A 202 27.90 7.57 -2.08
C PHE A 202 29.43 7.33 -2.08
N ARG A 203 30.23 8.39 -1.99
CA ARG A 203 31.66 8.25 -1.77
C ARG A 203 31.99 7.60 -0.43
N GLY A 204 31.29 8.02 0.62
CA GLY A 204 31.41 7.53 2.00
C GLY A 204 30.12 7.79 2.75
N ALA A 205 30.12 7.74 4.08
CA ALA A 205 28.96 8.05 4.87
C ALA A 205 28.45 9.48 4.56
N PRO A 206 27.22 9.65 4.08
CA PRO A 206 26.67 10.95 3.72
C PRO A 206 26.41 11.79 4.99
N ASN A 207 26.49 13.11 4.86
CA ASN A 207 26.03 14.03 5.89
C ASN A 207 24.51 14.10 5.94
N LYS A 208 23.97 14.89 6.87
CA LYS A 208 22.53 15.02 7.12
C LYS A 208 21.76 15.50 5.87
N GLU A 209 22.30 16.48 5.18
CA GLU A 209 21.68 17.12 4.00
C GLU A 209 21.63 16.15 2.81
N THR A 210 22.73 15.44 2.53
CA THR A 210 22.76 14.38 1.50
C THR A 210 21.85 13.21 1.89
N THR A 211 21.79 12.86 3.17
CA THR A 211 20.86 11.83 3.67
C THR A 211 19.40 12.25 3.45
N GLN A 212 19.07 13.51 3.70
CA GLN A 212 17.73 14.05 3.44
C GLN A 212 17.38 13.96 1.94
N ALA A 213 18.28 14.36 1.05
CA ALA A 213 18.09 14.26 -0.39
C ALA A 213 17.83 12.80 -0.82
N ALA A 214 18.64 11.87 -0.35
CA ALA A 214 18.46 10.45 -0.64
C ALA A 214 17.14 9.89 -0.09
N ALA A 215 16.73 10.28 1.12
CA ALA A 215 15.46 9.89 1.71
C ALA A 215 14.25 10.41 0.92
N ILE A 216 14.29 11.67 0.45
CA ILE A 216 13.26 12.25 -0.44
C ILE A 216 13.17 11.42 -1.73
N LEU A 217 14.30 11.12 -2.35
CA LEU A 217 14.33 10.35 -3.60
C LEU A 217 13.83 8.90 -3.38
N SER A 218 14.25 8.25 -2.28
CA SER A 218 13.76 6.92 -1.91
C SER A 218 12.26 6.92 -1.71
N SER A 219 11.70 7.96 -1.09
CA SER A 219 10.26 8.09 -0.90
C SER A 219 9.51 8.29 -2.22
N TRP A 220 10.09 9.01 -3.16
CA TRP A 220 9.53 9.17 -4.50
C TRP A 220 9.49 7.84 -5.27
N PHE A 221 10.58 7.07 -5.23
CA PHE A 221 10.60 5.72 -5.83
C PHE A 221 9.64 4.77 -5.09
N GLY A 222 9.54 4.87 -3.77
CA GLY A 222 8.58 4.10 -2.97
C GLY A 222 7.13 4.42 -3.35
N ALA A 223 6.81 5.70 -3.61
CA ALA A 223 5.50 6.10 -4.12
C ALA A 223 5.21 5.48 -5.50
N LYS A 224 6.20 5.37 -6.37
CA LYS A 224 6.07 4.70 -7.67
C LYS A 224 5.95 3.17 -7.54
N ALA A 225 6.78 2.55 -6.70
CA ALA A 225 6.80 1.11 -6.50
C ALA A 225 5.47 0.57 -5.91
N ASN A 226 4.77 1.37 -5.12
CA ASN A 226 3.45 1.06 -4.58
C ASN A 226 3.36 -0.32 -3.91
N TRP A 227 2.44 -1.18 -4.37
CA TRP A 227 2.18 -2.51 -3.82
C TRP A 227 3.41 -3.42 -3.81
N ARG A 228 4.34 -3.27 -4.76
CA ARG A 228 5.57 -4.07 -4.86
C ARG A 228 6.53 -3.87 -3.69
N GLY A 229 6.48 -2.70 -3.03
CA GLY A 229 7.48 -2.31 -2.06
C GLY A 229 8.81 -1.88 -2.69
N ALA A 230 9.72 -1.40 -1.86
CA ALA A 230 11.02 -0.94 -2.30
C ALA A 230 12.07 -1.10 -1.19
N GLN A 231 13.31 -1.43 -1.60
CA GLN A 231 14.50 -1.40 -0.76
C GLN A 231 15.59 -0.59 -1.43
N PHE A 232 16.43 0.07 -0.62
CA PHE A 232 17.47 0.95 -1.10
C PHE A 232 18.83 0.58 -0.46
N PRO A 233 19.53 -0.44 -0.99
CA PRO A 233 20.84 -0.82 -0.51
C PRO A 233 21.83 0.35 -0.59
N VAL A 234 22.65 0.54 0.44
CA VAL A 234 23.66 1.60 0.47
C VAL A 234 25.00 1.05 0.05
N ILE A 235 25.65 1.70 -0.91
CA ILE A 235 26.97 1.31 -1.43
C ILE A 235 27.93 2.48 -1.27
N TYR A 236 29.15 2.21 -0.76
CA TYR A 236 30.19 3.21 -0.65
C TYR A 236 31.30 2.96 -1.65
N ASN A 237 31.63 3.99 -2.43
CA ASN A 237 32.78 4.09 -3.31
C ASN A 237 33.05 2.87 -4.21
N THR A 238 31.99 2.17 -4.62
CA THR A 238 32.08 0.97 -5.44
C THR A 238 31.09 1.10 -6.61
N LEU A 239 31.54 0.73 -7.81
CA LEU A 239 30.66 0.72 -8.98
C LEU A 239 29.58 -0.38 -8.81
N PRO A 240 28.30 -0.05 -8.88
CA PRO A 240 27.22 -1.04 -8.76
C PRO A 240 27.15 -1.94 -10.00
N THR A 241 26.73 -3.19 -9.79
CA THR A 241 26.54 -4.18 -10.87
C THR A 241 25.18 -4.06 -11.55
N ASP A 242 24.26 -3.30 -10.94
CA ASP A 242 22.89 -3.10 -11.44
C ASP A 242 22.59 -1.61 -11.65
N HIS A 243 21.34 -1.30 -12.02
CA HIS A 243 20.88 0.09 -12.06
C HIS A 243 20.99 0.68 -10.65
N ALA A 244 21.49 1.90 -10.55
CA ALA A 244 21.69 2.55 -9.26
C ALA A 244 21.57 4.07 -9.35
N VAL A 245 21.38 4.71 -8.20
CA VAL A 245 21.44 6.15 -8.04
C VAL A 245 22.77 6.53 -7.40
N VAL A 246 23.45 7.53 -7.93
CA VAL A 246 24.67 8.09 -7.37
C VAL A 246 24.42 9.54 -6.96
N LEU A 247 24.58 9.83 -5.67
CA LEU A 247 24.51 11.20 -5.15
C LEU A 247 25.92 11.70 -4.87
N ALA A 248 26.32 12.78 -5.55
CA ALA A 248 27.67 13.32 -5.43
C ALA A 248 27.70 14.84 -5.55
N THR A 249 28.44 15.48 -4.65
CA THR A 249 28.87 16.89 -4.82
C THR A 249 30.22 16.94 -5.52
N ASN A 250 30.64 18.13 -5.97
CA ASN A 250 31.95 18.29 -6.61
C ASN A 250 33.11 17.88 -5.66
N SER A 251 32.93 17.99 -4.35
CA SER A 251 33.88 17.58 -3.32
C SER A 251 33.78 16.12 -2.88
N SER A 252 32.69 15.43 -3.24
CA SER A 252 32.33 14.11 -2.71
C SER A 252 31.93 13.12 -3.82
N LYS A 253 32.71 13.08 -4.90
CA LYS A 253 32.52 12.12 -5.98
C LYS A 253 33.09 10.75 -5.61
N PRO A 254 32.37 9.63 -5.86
CA PRO A 254 32.96 8.29 -5.84
C PRO A 254 34.13 8.17 -6.81
N ASP A 255 35.07 7.27 -6.52
CA ASP A 255 36.34 7.15 -7.29
C ASP A 255 36.11 6.90 -8.79
N PHE A 256 35.06 6.16 -9.16
CA PHE A 256 34.70 5.91 -10.55
C PHE A 256 34.11 7.14 -11.29
N LEU A 257 33.88 8.26 -10.58
CA LEU A 257 33.40 9.55 -11.12
C LEU A 257 34.41 10.69 -10.91
N LEU A 258 35.65 10.43 -10.48
CA LEU A 258 36.62 11.49 -10.22
C LEU A 258 36.91 12.33 -11.48
N ASP A 259 37.00 11.68 -12.64
CA ASP A 259 37.23 12.36 -13.93
C ASP A 259 35.94 12.92 -14.55
N TYR A 260 34.78 12.76 -13.88
CA TYR A 260 33.51 13.29 -14.36
C TYR A 260 33.45 14.81 -14.13
N PRO A 261 32.94 15.60 -15.11
CA PRO A 261 32.88 17.06 -15.00
C PRO A 261 32.18 17.52 -13.73
N ASP A 262 32.63 18.67 -13.21
CA ASP A 262 32.01 19.33 -12.07
C ASP A 262 30.62 19.86 -12.41
N ALA A 263 29.65 19.61 -11.52
CA ALA A 263 28.32 20.16 -11.64
C ALA A 263 28.36 21.68 -11.49
N GLN A 264 27.62 22.38 -12.36
CA GLN A 264 27.49 23.84 -12.31
C GLN A 264 26.29 24.29 -11.47
N GLY A 265 25.48 23.35 -11.00
CA GLY A 265 24.30 23.54 -10.19
C GLY A 265 23.57 22.22 -9.98
N PRO A 266 22.33 22.27 -9.45
CA PRO A 266 21.50 21.08 -9.23
C PRO A 266 21.27 20.32 -10.55
N THR A 267 21.87 19.15 -10.70
CA THR A 267 21.89 18.43 -11.99
C THR A 267 21.38 17.00 -11.81
N VAL A 268 20.54 16.57 -12.73
CA VAL A 268 20.09 15.19 -12.90
C VAL A 268 20.56 14.67 -14.25
N GLU A 269 21.25 13.54 -14.27
CA GLU A 269 21.77 12.97 -15.50
C GLU A 269 21.66 11.44 -15.50
N VAL A 270 21.35 10.85 -16.65
CA VAL A 270 21.36 9.39 -16.84
C VAL A 270 22.55 9.02 -17.72
N ILE A 271 23.38 8.09 -17.22
CA ILE A 271 24.53 7.56 -17.96
C ILE A 271 24.49 6.03 -18.04
N ALA A 272 25.19 5.46 -19.04
CA ALA A 272 25.45 4.03 -19.04
C ALA A 272 26.44 3.68 -17.93
N ASN A 273 26.28 2.52 -17.29
CA ASN A 273 27.25 2.00 -16.35
C ASN A 273 28.57 1.69 -17.13
N PRO A 274 29.73 2.15 -16.68
CA PRO A 274 31.00 1.96 -17.42
C PRO A 274 31.38 0.51 -17.69
N GLU A 275 31.10 -0.41 -16.75
CA GLU A 275 31.42 -1.84 -16.89
C GLU A 275 30.22 -2.62 -17.46
N TYR A 276 29.00 -2.32 -17.02
CA TYR A 276 27.76 -3.02 -17.42
C TYR A 276 26.92 -2.10 -18.30
N ARG A 277 27.30 -1.92 -19.57
CA ARG A 277 26.72 -0.89 -20.46
C ARG A 277 25.20 -1.00 -20.68
N TYR A 278 24.59 -2.17 -20.47
CA TYR A 278 23.13 -2.36 -20.47
C TYR A 278 22.47 -1.91 -19.19
N LYS A 279 23.24 -1.56 -18.14
CA LYS A 279 22.76 -0.94 -16.89
C LYS A 279 22.99 0.56 -16.94
N LYS A 280 22.20 1.29 -16.16
CA LYS A 280 22.22 2.75 -16.10
C LYS A 280 22.51 3.24 -14.70
N LEU A 281 23.18 4.38 -14.62
CA LEU A 281 23.37 5.15 -13.40
C LEU A 281 22.58 6.46 -13.51
N LEU A 282 21.75 6.73 -12.49
CA LEU A 282 21.14 8.03 -12.29
C LEU A 282 22.06 8.87 -11.43
N LEU A 283 22.65 9.90 -12.01
CA LEU A 283 23.52 10.82 -11.30
C LEU A 283 22.70 12.00 -10.79
N ILE A 284 22.77 12.22 -9.48
CA ILE A 284 22.28 13.41 -8.79
C ILE A 284 23.52 14.20 -8.40
N LEU A 285 23.79 15.27 -9.11
CA LEU A 285 25.03 16.03 -8.96
C LEU A 285 24.74 17.46 -8.48
N GLY A 286 25.64 17.99 -7.69
CA GLY A 286 25.57 19.36 -7.18
C GLY A 286 26.94 19.94 -6.90
N ARG A 287 27.00 21.28 -6.78
CA ARG A 287 28.18 21.98 -6.27
C ARG A 287 28.36 21.65 -4.78
N ASP A 288 27.25 21.56 -4.09
CA ASP A 288 27.11 21.29 -2.66
C ASP A 288 25.85 20.43 -2.37
N GLU A 289 25.56 20.19 -1.12
CA GLU A 289 24.44 19.36 -0.65
C GLU A 289 23.07 20.01 -0.88
N ALA A 290 23.01 21.36 -0.89
CA ALA A 290 21.76 22.08 -1.17
C ALA A 290 21.33 21.88 -2.63
N ASP A 291 22.29 21.82 -3.55
CA ASP A 291 22.05 21.49 -4.95
C ASP A 291 21.50 20.04 -5.09
N LEU A 292 22.00 19.08 -4.31
CA LEU A 292 21.49 17.69 -4.33
C LEU A 292 20.01 17.64 -3.97
N LYS A 293 19.62 18.36 -2.90
CA LYS A 293 18.24 18.44 -2.48
C LYS A 293 17.37 19.08 -3.57
N THR A 294 17.81 20.20 -4.15
CA THR A 294 17.09 20.88 -5.24
C THR A 294 16.94 19.97 -6.46
N ALA A 295 17.97 19.18 -6.81
CA ALA A 295 17.93 18.22 -7.90
C ALA A 295 16.86 17.14 -7.68
N VAL A 296 16.79 16.59 -6.47
CA VAL A 296 15.80 15.58 -6.11
C VAL A 296 14.38 16.16 -6.06
N GLU A 297 14.19 17.35 -5.51
CA GLU A 297 12.92 18.07 -5.55
C GLU A 297 12.46 18.34 -6.99
N GLY A 298 13.43 18.66 -7.89
CA GLY A 298 13.18 18.79 -9.32
C GLY A 298 12.70 17.50 -9.98
N ILE A 299 13.22 16.33 -9.58
CA ILE A 299 12.70 15.03 -10.02
C ILE A 299 11.26 14.85 -9.54
N ALA A 300 11.04 15.09 -8.27
CA ALA A 300 9.76 14.81 -7.63
C ALA A 300 8.60 15.65 -8.20
N LEU A 301 8.87 16.90 -8.58
CA LEU A 301 7.86 17.90 -8.97
C LEU A 301 7.90 18.26 -10.46
N GLY A 302 9.05 18.13 -11.10
CA GLY A 302 9.29 18.63 -12.47
C GLY A 302 9.55 17.55 -13.52
N LEU A 303 9.38 16.27 -13.19
CA LEU A 303 9.70 15.14 -14.08
C LEU A 303 9.22 15.30 -15.54
N PRO A 304 7.98 15.71 -15.82
CA PRO A 304 7.52 15.86 -17.21
C PRO A 304 8.29 16.89 -18.05
N LEU A 305 9.06 17.75 -17.39
CA LEU A 305 9.88 18.77 -18.08
C LEU A 305 11.30 18.28 -18.39
N MET A 306 11.69 17.13 -17.84
CA MET A 306 13.03 16.59 -18.02
C MET A 306 13.16 15.86 -19.36
N THR A 307 14.02 16.37 -20.23
CA THR A 307 14.30 15.80 -21.55
C THR A 307 15.80 15.73 -21.80
N GLY A 308 16.19 14.97 -22.82
CA GLY A 308 17.61 14.77 -23.11
C GLY A 308 18.32 13.89 -22.09
N ARG A 309 19.63 13.96 -22.02
CA ARG A 309 20.46 13.16 -21.11
C ARG A 309 20.62 13.79 -19.74
N THR A 310 20.71 15.12 -19.72
CA THR A 310 21.03 15.94 -18.54
C THR A 310 19.98 17.02 -18.37
N ALA A 311 19.54 17.27 -17.15
CA ALA A 311 18.68 18.38 -16.76
C ALA A 311 19.34 19.18 -15.63
N LEU A 312 19.37 20.51 -15.77
CA LEU A 312 19.77 21.46 -14.75
C LEU A 312 18.51 22.09 -14.14
N ILE A 313 18.35 21.98 -12.84
CA ILE A 313 17.20 22.55 -12.12
C ILE A 313 17.57 23.97 -11.65
N ASN A 314 16.93 24.97 -12.22
CA ASN A 314 17.24 26.36 -11.86
C ASN A 314 16.62 26.77 -10.53
N GLU A 315 15.37 26.38 -10.27
CA GLU A 315 14.63 26.74 -9.09
C GLU A 315 13.48 25.78 -8.81
N VAL A 316 13.19 25.55 -7.54
CA VAL A 316 11.99 24.85 -7.07
C VAL A 316 11.22 25.78 -6.13
N SER A 317 9.99 26.13 -6.52
CA SER A 317 9.13 27.03 -5.76
C SER A 317 7.87 26.33 -5.28
N TYR A 318 7.60 26.42 -3.97
CA TYR A 318 6.40 25.89 -3.35
C TYR A 318 5.35 26.98 -3.22
N ILE A 319 4.31 26.93 -4.05
CA ILE A 319 3.28 28.00 -4.10
C ILE A 319 2.32 27.89 -2.91
N LYS A 320 1.98 26.66 -2.50
CA LYS A 320 1.08 26.42 -1.37
C LYS A 320 1.64 25.30 -0.48
N PRO A 321 1.53 25.42 0.86
CA PRO A 321 1.74 24.29 1.75
C PRO A 321 0.65 23.24 1.51
N ARG A 322 0.97 21.98 1.81
CA ARG A 322 -0.01 20.90 1.75
C ARG A 322 -1.01 20.98 2.91
N GLU A 323 -2.20 20.50 2.66
CA GLU A 323 -3.23 20.39 3.68
C GLU A 323 -3.12 19.05 4.42
N ALA A 324 -3.62 18.99 5.65
CA ALA A 324 -3.69 17.72 6.37
C ALA A 324 -4.61 16.74 5.64
N TYR A 325 -4.24 15.45 5.62
CA TYR A 325 -5.01 14.35 5.03
C TYR A 325 -5.24 14.47 3.50
N ASP A 326 -4.39 15.21 2.81
CA ASP A 326 -4.46 15.39 1.36
C ASP A 326 -3.60 14.40 0.56
N ALA A 327 -3.14 13.33 1.20
CA ALA A 327 -2.30 12.32 0.55
C ALA A 327 -3.01 11.73 -0.69
N PRO A 328 -2.34 11.68 -1.86
CA PRO A 328 -2.97 11.25 -3.12
C PRO A 328 -3.61 9.87 -3.08
N ARG A 329 -3.12 8.98 -2.22
CA ARG A 329 -3.67 7.62 -2.06
C ARG A 329 -4.70 7.48 -0.97
N TRP A 330 -4.97 8.53 -0.22
CA TRP A 330 -5.93 8.49 0.86
C TRP A 330 -7.28 9.06 0.41
N LEU A 331 -8.33 8.49 0.95
CA LEU A 331 -9.64 9.07 0.81
C LEU A 331 -9.66 10.44 1.50
N ARG A 332 -10.05 11.47 0.77
CA ARG A 332 -10.12 12.85 1.27
C ARG A 332 -11.15 12.94 2.39
N SER A 333 -10.76 13.57 3.52
CA SER A 333 -11.67 13.79 4.65
C SER A 333 -12.31 15.20 4.67
N ASP A 334 -11.98 16.03 3.69
CA ASP A 334 -12.53 17.39 3.54
C ASP A 334 -13.70 17.47 2.55
N ARG A 335 -13.92 16.41 1.75
CA ARG A 335 -14.97 16.33 0.74
C ARG A 335 -15.32 14.90 0.38
N ALA A 336 -16.47 14.73 -0.25
CA ALA A 336 -16.82 13.49 -0.91
C ALA A 336 -15.87 13.17 -2.07
N VAL A 337 -15.56 11.88 -2.28
CA VAL A 337 -14.63 11.39 -3.30
C VAL A 337 -15.38 10.49 -4.28
N ARG A 338 -15.18 10.69 -5.57
CA ARG A 338 -15.76 9.86 -6.63
C ARG A 338 -14.91 8.59 -6.84
N PHE A 339 -15.55 7.50 -7.22
CA PHE A 339 -14.85 6.27 -7.56
C PHE A 339 -13.89 6.44 -8.74
N GLY A 340 -14.22 7.35 -9.69
CA GLY A 340 -13.30 7.71 -10.76
C GLY A 340 -11.98 8.31 -10.32
N GLU A 341 -11.88 8.85 -9.09
CA GLU A 341 -10.63 9.34 -8.52
C GLU A 341 -9.78 8.23 -7.86
N LEU A 342 -10.35 7.04 -7.67
CA LEU A 342 -9.72 5.90 -7.00
C LEU A 342 -9.20 4.82 -7.97
N ILE A 343 -9.38 5.02 -9.27
CA ILE A 343 -9.00 4.08 -10.33
C ILE A 343 -7.92 4.66 -11.24
N ASP A 344 -7.11 3.79 -11.81
CA ASP A 344 -6.08 4.18 -12.79
C ASP A 344 -6.66 4.30 -14.22
N PHE A 345 -7.69 3.48 -14.54
CA PHE A 345 -8.35 3.48 -15.85
C PHE A 345 -9.81 3.02 -15.78
N PRO A 346 -10.71 3.57 -16.62
CA PRO A 346 -12.17 3.35 -16.51
C PRO A 346 -12.64 1.90 -16.64
N THR A 347 -11.87 1.03 -17.30
CA THR A 347 -12.23 -0.39 -17.47
C THR A 347 -12.12 -1.19 -16.17
N GLN A 348 -11.47 -0.67 -15.10
CA GLN A 348 -11.46 -1.29 -13.78
C GLN A 348 -12.87 -1.38 -13.18
N LEU A 349 -13.78 -0.47 -13.53
CA LEU A 349 -15.16 -0.44 -13.04
C LEU A 349 -16.11 -1.32 -13.83
N GLN A 350 -15.60 -2.19 -14.71
CA GLN A 350 -16.41 -3.01 -15.61
C GLN A 350 -16.12 -4.49 -15.45
N THR A 351 -17.16 -5.30 -15.52
CA THR A 351 -17.05 -6.76 -15.58
C THR A 351 -17.96 -7.35 -16.66
N LYS A 352 -17.60 -8.53 -17.15
CA LYS A 352 -18.37 -9.25 -18.18
C LYS A 352 -18.83 -10.60 -17.64
N GLU A 353 -20.00 -11.06 -18.08
CA GLU A 353 -20.51 -12.40 -17.81
C GLU A 353 -19.48 -13.48 -18.21
N GLY A 354 -19.35 -14.51 -17.40
CA GLY A 354 -18.36 -15.59 -17.64
C GLY A 354 -16.92 -15.20 -17.28
N SER A 355 -16.69 -13.96 -16.82
CA SER A 355 -15.42 -13.54 -16.23
C SER A 355 -15.45 -13.77 -14.72
N ASN A 356 -14.39 -14.34 -14.17
CA ASN A 356 -14.22 -14.41 -12.70
C ASN A 356 -13.77 -13.06 -12.10
N LYS A 357 -13.74 -12.00 -12.91
CA LYS A 357 -13.29 -10.67 -12.49
C LYS A 357 -14.43 -9.93 -11.82
N SER A 358 -14.23 -9.51 -10.61
CA SER A 358 -15.03 -8.51 -9.90
C SER A 358 -14.43 -7.12 -10.08
N VAL A 359 -15.22 -6.09 -9.85
CA VAL A 359 -14.73 -4.72 -9.74
C VAL A 359 -14.14 -4.55 -8.35
N LYS A 360 -12.87 -4.19 -8.26
CA LYS A 360 -12.15 -3.97 -7.02
C LYS A 360 -11.63 -2.55 -6.93
N LEU A 361 -11.81 -1.93 -5.77
CA LEU A 361 -11.35 -0.58 -5.45
C LEU A 361 -10.56 -0.58 -4.15
N ASP A 362 -9.32 -0.14 -4.23
CA ASP A 362 -8.49 0.10 -3.05
C ASP A 362 -8.87 1.43 -2.39
N VAL A 363 -9.28 1.39 -1.13
CA VAL A 363 -9.66 2.56 -0.34
C VAL A 363 -8.77 2.66 0.89
N ARG A 364 -8.06 3.76 1.02
CA ARG A 364 -7.25 4.05 2.21
C ARG A 364 -7.90 5.15 3.03
N LEU A 365 -8.08 4.89 4.31
CA LEU A 365 -8.65 5.84 5.26
C LEU A 365 -7.54 6.46 6.11
N ALA A 366 -7.75 7.70 6.56
CA ALA A 366 -6.92 8.30 7.58
C ALA A 366 -6.98 7.45 8.86
N PRO A 367 -5.82 7.05 9.45
CA PRO A 367 -5.83 6.13 10.59
C PRO A 367 -6.49 6.68 11.86
N ASP A 368 -6.58 7.99 11.96
CA ASP A 368 -7.18 8.73 13.09
C ASP A 368 -8.64 9.13 12.86
N LEU A 369 -9.29 8.53 11.85
CA LEU A 369 -10.70 8.76 11.58
C LEU A 369 -11.55 8.24 12.76
N PHE A 370 -12.29 9.13 13.41
CA PHE A 370 -13.09 8.81 14.59
C PHE A 370 -14.43 8.20 14.20
N THR A 371 -14.54 6.88 14.36
CA THR A 371 -15.69 6.10 13.90
C THR A 371 -16.65 5.70 15.03
N TRP A 372 -16.38 6.14 16.26
CA TRP A 372 -17.19 5.79 17.43
C TRP A 372 -18.66 6.20 17.27
N ARG A 373 -19.57 5.22 17.44
CA ARG A 373 -21.02 5.36 17.24
C ARG A 373 -21.47 5.93 15.90
N SER A 374 -20.64 5.80 14.86
CA SER A 374 -21.06 6.16 13.51
C SER A 374 -22.04 5.13 12.94
N ASN A 375 -22.90 5.58 12.05
CA ASN A 375 -23.83 4.70 11.33
C ASN A 375 -23.17 3.92 10.18
N GLY A 376 -21.85 3.99 10.03
CA GLY A 376 -21.07 3.41 8.94
C GLY A 376 -20.56 4.46 7.93
N LEU A 377 -19.73 4.02 6.99
CA LEU A 377 -19.25 4.84 5.88
C LEU A 377 -20.36 5.02 4.85
N PRO A 378 -20.79 6.26 4.54
CA PRO A 378 -21.78 6.51 3.52
C PRO A 378 -21.20 6.32 2.11
N ILE A 379 -21.88 5.52 1.30
CA ILE A 379 -21.57 5.32 -0.12
C ILE A 379 -22.85 5.56 -0.92
N GLU A 380 -22.78 6.43 -1.91
CA GLU A 380 -23.77 6.56 -2.96
C GLU A 380 -23.30 5.74 -4.16
N LEU A 381 -23.88 4.55 -4.34
CA LEU A 381 -23.48 3.61 -5.38
C LEU A 381 -24.39 3.79 -6.60
N LYS A 382 -23.77 4.09 -7.75
CA LYS A 382 -24.41 4.12 -9.06
C LYS A 382 -23.88 2.98 -9.89
N TYR A 383 -24.79 2.21 -10.51
CA TYR A 383 -24.38 1.07 -11.30
C TYR A 383 -25.33 0.82 -12.46
N ARG A 384 -24.80 0.23 -13.51
CA ARG A 384 -25.53 -0.16 -14.72
C ARG A 384 -25.23 -1.61 -15.06
N TYR A 385 -26.16 -2.27 -15.69
CA TYR A 385 -25.98 -3.67 -16.10
C TYR A 385 -26.81 -4.03 -17.31
N THR A 386 -26.39 -5.05 -18.05
CA THR A 386 -27.21 -5.68 -19.07
C THR A 386 -28.35 -6.41 -18.36
N PRO A 387 -29.66 -6.05 -18.65
CA PRO A 387 -30.78 -6.67 -17.97
C PRO A 387 -30.76 -8.20 -18.11
N PRO A 388 -31.00 -8.95 -17.04
CA PRO A 388 -31.18 -10.39 -17.13
C PRO A 388 -32.45 -10.73 -17.88
N THR A 389 -32.49 -11.85 -18.59
CA THR A 389 -33.64 -12.30 -19.37
C THR A 389 -34.79 -12.78 -18.50
N THR A 390 -34.56 -13.06 -17.24
CA THR A 390 -35.51 -13.66 -16.31
C THR A 390 -35.52 -12.92 -14.97
N LYS A 391 -36.65 -13.04 -14.24
CA LYS A 391 -36.79 -12.49 -12.88
C LYS A 391 -35.94 -13.21 -11.84
N ALA A 392 -35.25 -14.29 -12.21
CA ALA A 392 -34.54 -15.12 -11.28
C ALA A 392 -33.12 -14.62 -11.04
N LEU A 393 -32.85 -14.22 -9.79
CA LEU A 393 -31.60 -14.35 -9.04
C LEU A 393 -30.33 -13.66 -9.54
N SER A 394 -30.37 -12.82 -10.55
CA SER A 394 -29.20 -11.97 -10.85
C SER A 394 -28.99 -10.95 -9.74
N ARG A 395 -27.75 -10.81 -9.26
CA ARG A 395 -27.40 -9.96 -8.11
C ARG A 395 -26.09 -9.22 -8.33
N LEU A 396 -25.98 -8.06 -7.73
CA LEU A 396 -24.73 -7.38 -7.46
C LEU A 396 -24.42 -7.56 -5.99
N ASN A 397 -23.33 -8.26 -5.66
CA ASN A 397 -22.87 -8.40 -4.30
C ASN A 397 -21.72 -7.41 -4.05
N MET A 398 -21.77 -6.76 -2.91
CA MET A 398 -20.68 -5.94 -2.41
C MET A 398 -20.05 -6.59 -1.19
N SER A 399 -18.71 -6.61 -1.18
CA SER A 399 -17.88 -7.07 -0.07
C SER A 399 -16.85 -5.99 0.28
N ILE A 400 -16.36 -6.00 1.52
CA ILE A 400 -15.21 -5.23 1.98
C ILE A 400 -14.22 -6.18 2.66
N ASN A 401 -12.96 -6.17 2.26
CA ASN A 401 -11.92 -7.04 2.81
C ASN A 401 -12.39 -8.52 2.84
N ASP A 402 -12.98 -9.00 1.74
CA ASP A 402 -13.57 -10.33 1.56
C ASP A 402 -14.84 -10.63 2.41
N GLU A 403 -15.30 -9.69 3.23
CA GLU A 403 -16.51 -9.85 4.02
C GLU A 403 -17.73 -9.26 3.31
N PHE A 404 -18.78 -10.07 3.14
CA PHE A 404 -20.01 -9.64 2.48
C PHE A 404 -20.71 -8.50 3.25
N VAL A 405 -21.08 -7.43 2.52
CA VAL A 405 -21.80 -6.26 3.07
C VAL A 405 -23.27 -6.30 2.67
N GLN A 406 -23.54 -6.27 1.37
CA GLN A 406 -24.89 -6.14 0.85
C GLN A 406 -25.03 -6.74 -0.55
N GLY A 407 -26.23 -7.25 -0.86
CA GLY A 407 -26.60 -7.71 -2.20
C GLY A 407 -27.77 -6.89 -2.77
N PHE A 408 -27.67 -6.54 -4.04
CA PHE A 408 -28.69 -5.84 -4.81
C PHE A 408 -29.26 -6.78 -5.87
N THR A 409 -30.58 -6.90 -5.96
CA THR A 409 -31.22 -7.71 -7.01
C THR A 409 -31.21 -6.93 -8.33
N LEU A 410 -30.74 -7.57 -9.40
CA LEU A 410 -30.73 -7.00 -10.74
C LEU A 410 -32.04 -7.33 -11.44
N SER A 411 -32.87 -6.31 -11.65
CA SER A 411 -34.22 -6.46 -12.28
C SER A 411 -34.12 -6.61 -13.81
N PRO A 412 -34.95 -7.44 -14.46
CA PRO A 412 -35.06 -7.47 -15.91
C PRO A 412 -35.52 -6.13 -16.52
N ASP A 413 -36.27 -5.34 -15.78
CA ASP A 413 -36.75 -4.02 -16.21
C ASP A 413 -35.70 -2.92 -15.99
N GLY A 414 -34.56 -3.27 -15.37
CA GLY A 414 -33.44 -2.38 -15.11
C GLY A 414 -32.47 -2.34 -16.30
N GLY A 415 -31.91 -1.28 -16.57
CA GLY A 415 -30.94 -0.98 -17.64
C GLY A 415 -30.60 0.49 -17.63
N LYS A 416 -31.38 1.24 -16.84
CA LYS A 416 -31.13 2.64 -16.53
C LYS A 416 -30.25 2.74 -15.30
N GLU A 417 -29.61 3.86 -15.14
CA GLU A 417 -28.82 4.20 -13.94
C GLU A 417 -29.64 3.97 -12.66
N ILE A 418 -29.09 3.19 -11.74
CA ILE A 418 -29.71 2.91 -10.45
C ILE A 418 -28.82 3.53 -9.38
N ILE A 419 -29.43 4.39 -8.56
CA ILE A 419 -28.79 5.03 -7.43
C ILE A 419 -29.22 4.30 -6.17
N SER A 420 -28.25 3.82 -5.39
CA SER A 420 -28.48 3.16 -4.11
C SER A 420 -27.60 3.79 -3.04
N GLU A 421 -28.25 4.33 -2.03
CA GLU A 421 -27.54 4.77 -0.82
C GLU A 421 -27.24 3.56 0.07
N MET A 422 -25.99 3.45 0.46
CA MET A 422 -25.58 2.41 1.40
C MET A 422 -24.61 2.96 2.44
N ARG A 423 -24.57 2.28 3.57
CA ARG A 423 -23.61 2.57 4.63
C ARG A 423 -22.87 1.29 4.99
N ILE A 424 -21.55 1.36 5.06
CA ILE A 424 -20.72 0.29 5.59
C ILE A 424 -20.75 0.42 7.11
N PRO A 425 -21.28 -0.57 7.86
CA PRO A 425 -21.26 -0.54 9.31
C PRO A 425 -19.82 -0.51 9.83
N LEU A 426 -19.52 0.43 10.70
CA LEU A 426 -18.24 0.51 11.40
C LEU A 426 -18.45 0.02 12.84
N LEU A 427 -17.69 -0.99 13.25
CA LEU A 427 -17.61 -1.35 14.65
C LEU A 427 -16.74 -0.35 15.37
N SER A 428 -17.27 0.30 16.39
CA SER A 428 -16.43 0.88 17.41
C SER A 428 -15.78 -0.23 18.21
N SER A 429 -14.52 -0.08 18.56
CA SER A 429 -13.78 -1.03 19.40
C SER A 429 -14.40 -1.27 20.78
N ASP A 430 -15.40 -0.47 21.15
CA ASP A 430 -16.04 -0.47 22.48
C ASP A 430 -17.44 -1.12 22.53
N ASP A 431 -18.02 -1.55 21.40
CA ASP A 431 -19.31 -2.22 21.42
C ASP A 431 -19.16 -3.72 21.76
N THR A 432 -18.77 -4.00 23.01
CA THR A 432 -18.96 -5.30 23.66
C THR A 432 -20.33 -5.42 24.30
N ASP A 433 -21.37 -4.98 23.63
CA ASP A 433 -22.75 -5.26 24.09
C ASP A 433 -23.12 -6.69 23.70
N LYS A 434 -22.87 -7.62 24.63
CA LYS A 434 -23.06 -9.07 24.49
C LYS A 434 -24.51 -9.52 24.35
N ASP A 435 -25.50 -8.63 24.34
CA ASP A 435 -26.91 -9.00 24.55
C ASP A 435 -27.90 -8.46 23.52
N ARG A 436 -27.48 -8.07 22.31
CA ARG A 436 -28.47 -7.68 21.27
C ARG A 436 -28.30 -8.38 19.94
N TYR A 437 -29.17 -9.39 19.73
CA TYR A 437 -29.80 -9.85 18.52
C TYR A 437 -29.00 -9.74 17.21
N PHE A 438 -28.73 -10.92 16.61
CA PHE A 438 -28.22 -11.08 15.25
C PHE A 438 -27.28 -9.97 14.84
N SER A 439 -26.14 -9.94 15.50
CA SER A 439 -25.00 -9.19 15.01
C SER A 439 -24.61 -9.80 13.68
N VAL A 440 -25.03 -9.17 12.58
CA VAL A 440 -24.25 -9.30 11.36
C VAL A 440 -22.82 -8.95 11.76
N PRO A 441 -21.82 -9.83 11.59
CA PRO A 441 -20.48 -9.55 12.03
C PRO A 441 -20.08 -8.21 11.41
N GLY A 442 -19.85 -7.20 12.24
CA GLY A 442 -19.55 -5.86 11.77
C GLY A 442 -18.24 -5.91 11.02
N PHE A 443 -18.19 -5.30 9.88
CA PHE A 443 -17.02 -5.29 9.01
C PHE A 443 -15.96 -4.42 9.64
N LYS A 444 -14.77 -4.98 9.87
CA LYS A 444 -13.62 -4.20 10.25
C LYS A 444 -13.17 -3.36 9.06
N VAL A 445 -13.42 -2.07 9.16
CA VAL A 445 -12.82 -1.09 8.26
C VAL A 445 -11.45 -0.74 8.86
N ASP A 446 -10.40 -0.97 8.11
CA ASP A 446 -9.01 -0.68 8.50
C ASP A 446 -8.48 0.54 7.73
N VAL A 447 -7.20 0.87 7.90
CA VAL A 447 -6.52 1.92 7.14
C VAL A 447 -6.53 1.59 5.64
N LYS A 448 -6.29 0.34 5.28
CA LYS A 448 -6.36 -0.17 3.91
C LYS A 448 -7.55 -1.10 3.76
N ASN A 449 -8.42 -0.80 2.81
CA ASN A 449 -9.60 -1.58 2.51
C ASN A 449 -9.70 -1.88 1.02
N GLU A 450 -10.25 -3.04 0.68
CA GLU A 450 -10.64 -3.42 -0.68
C GLU A 450 -12.16 -3.50 -0.74
N LEU A 451 -12.78 -2.64 -1.55
CA LEU A 451 -14.19 -2.77 -1.89
C LEU A 451 -14.32 -3.64 -3.13
N GLU A 452 -15.07 -4.73 -3.03
CA GLU A 452 -15.33 -5.63 -4.14
C GLU A 452 -16.80 -5.59 -4.55
N PHE A 453 -17.05 -5.43 -5.85
CA PHE A 453 -18.38 -5.49 -6.46
C PHE A 453 -18.42 -6.64 -7.46
N LYS A 454 -19.23 -7.66 -7.16
CA LYS A 454 -19.35 -8.87 -7.97
C LYS A 454 -20.74 -8.99 -8.58
N PHE A 455 -20.82 -8.88 -9.91
CA PHE A 455 -22.05 -9.11 -10.66
C PHE A 455 -22.23 -10.61 -10.89
N LEU A 456 -23.34 -11.15 -10.41
CA LEU A 456 -23.73 -12.53 -10.58
C LEU A 456 -24.96 -12.57 -11.51
N PHE A 457 -24.74 -12.89 -12.78
CA PHE A 457 -25.80 -13.03 -13.75
C PHE A 457 -26.34 -14.46 -13.74
N SER A 458 -27.63 -14.60 -13.53
CA SER A 458 -28.32 -15.89 -13.64
C SER A 458 -28.60 -16.23 -15.10
N THR A 459 -28.34 -17.48 -15.48
CA THR A 459 -28.76 -18.07 -16.74
C THR A 459 -29.89 -19.05 -16.47
N GLU A 460 -31.08 -18.80 -16.98
CA GLU A 460 -32.15 -19.80 -16.97
C GLU A 460 -32.10 -20.66 -18.24
N LYS A 461 -32.45 -21.92 -18.07
CA LYS A 461 -32.65 -22.83 -19.17
C LYS A 461 -34.09 -22.62 -19.74
N GLU A 462 -34.18 -22.07 -20.93
CA GLU A 462 -35.44 -22.06 -21.68
C GLU A 462 -35.48 -23.31 -22.58
N GLY A 463 -36.21 -24.35 -22.15
CA GLY A 463 -36.42 -25.56 -22.94
C GLY A 463 -35.43 -26.68 -22.71
N PHE A 464 -35.61 -27.78 -23.46
CA PHE A 464 -34.89 -29.05 -23.29
C PHE A 464 -33.42 -29.00 -23.78
N CYS A 465 -33.11 -28.00 -24.63
CA CYS A 465 -31.80 -27.85 -25.27
C CYS A 465 -31.46 -26.34 -25.37
N THR A 466 -31.07 -25.73 -24.31
CA THR A 466 -30.52 -24.38 -24.38
C THR A 466 -29.00 -24.42 -24.34
N THR A 467 -28.41 -24.26 -25.48
CA THR A 467 -27.08 -23.64 -25.57
C THR A 467 -27.26 -22.18 -25.21
N SER A 468 -27.17 -21.83 -23.94
CA SER A 468 -26.95 -20.44 -23.59
C SER A 468 -25.52 -20.11 -24.04
N ALA A 469 -25.40 -19.68 -25.29
CA ALA A 469 -24.24 -18.89 -25.67
C ALA A 469 -24.17 -17.76 -24.63
N GLY A 470 -23.18 -17.80 -23.76
CA GLY A 470 -23.01 -16.81 -22.71
C GLY A 470 -23.09 -15.42 -23.35
N GLY A 471 -24.18 -14.71 -23.07
CA GLY A 471 -24.60 -13.59 -23.90
C GLY A 471 -23.89 -12.30 -23.58
N GLY A 472 -22.61 -12.28 -23.20
CA GLY A 472 -21.84 -11.05 -23.09
C GLY A 472 -22.45 -9.97 -22.20
N LYS A 473 -23.24 -10.34 -21.16
CA LYS A 473 -23.77 -9.39 -20.19
C LYS A 473 -22.64 -8.63 -19.51
N VAL A 474 -22.84 -7.35 -19.31
CA VAL A 474 -21.84 -6.44 -18.71
C VAL A 474 -22.44 -5.82 -17.45
N GLY A 475 -21.63 -5.74 -16.41
CA GLY A 475 -21.91 -4.96 -15.21
C GLY A 475 -20.91 -3.82 -15.12
N ILE A 476 -21.36 -2.63 -14.75
CA ILE A 476 -20.55 -1.41 -14.64
C ILE A 476 -20.91 -0.73 -13.33
N ILE A 477 -19.91 -0.37 -12.56
CA ILE A 477 -20.03 0.61 -11.49
C ILE A 477 -19.70 1.96 -12.09
N ASP A 478 -20.53 2.97 -11.87
CA ASP A 478 -20.30 4.29 -12.46
C ASP A 478 -19.19 5.02 -11.69
N ASP A 479 -18.36 5.74 -12.42
CA ASP A 479 -17.20 6.48 -11.89
C ASP A 479 -17.60 7.69 -11.03
N ASP A 480 -18.84 8.15 -11.16
CA ASP A 480 -19.43 9.19 -10.33
C ASP A 480 -20.14 8.66 -9.06
N SER A 481 -20.05 7.35 -8.76
CA SER A 481 -20.34 6.82 -7.42
C SER A 481 -19.45 7.51 -6.39
N ILE A 482 -19.96 7.72 -5.18
CA ILE A 482 -19.35 8.58 -4.18
C ILE A 482 -19.17 7.82 -2.86
N ILE A 483 -18.01 8.03 -2.22
CA ILE A 483 -17.75 7.70 -0.82
C ILE A 483 -17.46 8.99 -0.07
N ASP A 484 -18.09 9.21 1.09
CA ASP A 484 -17.98 10.47 1.84
C ASP A 484 -17.60 10.23 3.29
N VAL A 485 -16.41 10.68 3.68
CA VAL A 485 -15.91 10.65 5.06
C VAL A 485 -15.72 12.06 5.64
N SER A 486 -16.22 13.09 4.98
CA SER A 486 -16.03 14.50 5.38
C SER A 486 -16.73 14.86 6.70
N ASN A 487 -17.69 14.06 7.14
CA ASN A 487 -18.40 14.27 8.39
C ASN A 487 -17.72 13.59 9.60
N PHE A 488 -16.60 12.89 9.40
CA PHE A 488 -15.88 12.24 10.47
C PHE A 488 -14.83 13.20 11.06
N HIS A 489 -14.63 13.10 12.37
CA HIS A 489 -13.59 13.85 13.08
C HIS A 489 -12.28 13.04 13.06
N HIS A 490 -11.17 13.73 13.28
CA HIS A 490 -9.85 13.15 13.46
C HIS A 490 -9.52 13.10 14.95
N TYR A 491 -9.54 11.90 15.54
CA TYR A 491 -9.26 11.69 16.95
C TYR A 491 -8.90 10.22 17.21
N ILE A 492 -7.73 9.98 17.77
CA ILE A 492 -7.20 8.63 17.97
C ILE A 492 -6.47 8.48 19.30
N ALA A 493 -6.59 7.31 19.92
CA ALA A 493 -5.78 6.92 21.06
C ALA A 493 -4.35 6.56 20.61
N MET A 494 -3.36 7.12 21.26
CA MET A 494 -1.94 6.91 21.03
C MET A 494 -1.25 6.41 22.31
N PRO A 495 -0.09 5.72 22.24
CA PRO A 495 0.61 5.28 21.02
C PRO A 495 -0.18 4.18 20.29
N ASN A 496 -0.14 4.23 18.94
CA ASN A 496 -0.83 3.26 18.11
C ASN A 496 0.09 2.79 16.97
N LEU A 497 0.82 1.69 17.20
CA LEU A 497 1.73 1.16 16.20
C LEU A 497 1.02 0.51 15.00
N HIS A 498 -0.26 0.14 15.13
CA HIS A 498 -1.06 -0.31 13.99
C HIS A 498 -1.32 0.85 13.01
N ALA A 499 -1.73 2.01 13.52
CA ALA A 499 -1.89 3.22 12.72
C ALA A 499 -0.57 3.65 12.05
N TYR A 500 0.55 3.47 12.75
CA TYR A 500 1.88 3.71 12.18
C TYR A 500 2.23 2.70 11.06
N SER A 501 2.10 1.43 11.31
CA SER A 501 2.50 0.38 10.36
C SER A 501 1.66 0.39 9.08
N GLN A 502 0.34 0.59 9.20
CA GLN A 502 -0.57 0.57 8.05
C GLN A 502 -0.69 1.91 7.34
N GLY A 503 -0.62 3.01 8.08
CA GLY A 503 -0.85 4.36 7.56
C GLY A 503 0.35 5.31 7.67
N GLY A 504 1.42 4.95 8.37
CA GLY A 504 2.53 5.86 8.66
C GLY A 504 2.18 6.96 9.67
N PHE A 505 1.00 6.88 10.32
CA PHE A 505 0.55 7.89 11.28
C PHE A 505 1.39 7.85 12.57
N PRO A 506 1.77 9.00 13.16
CA PRO A 506 1.27 10.36 12.90
C PRO A 506 1.99 11.11 11.76
N PHE A 507 3.11 10.61 11.26
CA PHE A 507 3.99 11.32 10.32
C PHE A 507 3.30 11.70 9.00
N THR A 508 2.42 10.84 8.50
CA THR A 508 1.73 10.96 7.21
C THR A 508 0.46 11.81 7.24
N LYS A 509 0.15 12.45 8.37
CA LYS A 509 -0.93 13.44 8.46
C LYS A 509 -0.80 14.50 7.35
N TYR A 510 0.43 14.95 7.09
CA TYR A 510 0.78 15.71 5.90
C TYR A 510 1.57 14.82 4.96
N ALA A 511 1.15 14.70 3.71
CA ALA A 511 1.75 13.77 2.76
C ALA A 511 3.25 14.05 2.49
N ASP A 512 3.70 15.31 2.63
CA ASP A 512 5.08 15.75 2.50
C ASP A 512 5.91 15.65 3.80
N LEU A 513 5.33 15.16 4.89
CA LEU A 513 5.90 15.05 6.23
C LEU A 513 6.37 16.41 6.81
N SER A 514 5.67 17.51 6.50
CA SER A 514 6.05 18.86 6.95
C SER A 514 6.07 19.04 8.47
N GLU A 515 5.28 18.27 9.23
CA GLU A 515 5.26 18.26 10.70
C GLU A 515 6.08 17.11 11.31
N THR A 516 7.04 16.54 10.57
CA THR A 516 7.86 15.40 11.02
C THR A 516 9.32 15.81 11.17
N ALA A 517 9.94 15.39 12.27
CA ALA A 517 11.37 15.44 12.52
C ALA A 517 11.93 14.02 12.54
N ILE A 518 12.95 13.78 11.71
CA ILE A 518 13.68 12.51 11.67
C ILE A 518 15.04 12.72 12.33
N LEU A 519 15.25 12.01 13.42
CA LEU A 519 16.49 12.08 14.20
C LEU A 519 17.39 10.89 13.86
N ILE A 520 18.59 11.18 13.40
CA ILE A 520 19.59 10.19 12.99
C ILE A 520 20.88 10.31 13.82
N SER A 521 21.62 9.21 13.91
CA SER A 521 22.94 9.22 14.52
C SER A 521 23.88 10.19 13.79
N LYS A 522 24.81 10.82 14.50
CA LYS A 522 25.82 11.73 13.89
C LYS A 522 26.67 11.05 12.82
N ASN A 523 26.99 9.77 13.02
CA ASN A 523 27.68 8.93 12.05
C ASN A 523 26.83 7.70 11.80
N PRO A 524 25.81 7.80 10.91
CA PRO A 524 24.93 6.69 10.65
C PRO A 524 25.68 5.56 9.95
N SER A 525 25.38 4.34 10.35
CA SER A 525 25.92 3.17 9.69
C SER A 525 25.26 2.94 8.33
N ARG A 526 25.86 2.07 7.53
CA ARG A 526 25.27 1.66 6.26
C ARG A 526 23.87 1.10 6.45
N LEU A 527 23.65 0.29 7.46
CA LEU A 527 22.38 -0.37 7.73
C LEU A 527 21.33 0.60 8.30
N GLU A 528 21.76 1.57 9.15
CA GLU A 528 20.89 2.67 9.58
C GLU A 528 20.36 3.46 8.38
N LEU A 529 21.23 3.82 7.43
CA LEU A 529 20.84 4.55 6.22
C LEU A 529 19.92 3.71 5.30
N GLN A 530 20.26 2.44 5.10
CA GLN A 530 19.44 1.53 4.30
C GLN A 530 18.02 1.37 4.89
N THR A 531 17.93 1.17 6.21
CA THR A 531 16.66 1.09 6.93
C THR A 531 15.88 2.41 6.81
N LEU A 532 16.56 3.55 6.94
CA LEU A 532 15.96 4.88 6.79
C LEU A 532 15.39 5.10 5.38
N PHE A 533 16.14 4.74 4.34
CA PHE A 533 15.71 4.92 2.95
C PHE A 533 14.56 3.97 2.62
N THR A 534 14.59 2.73 3.11
CA THR A 534 13.48 1.77 2.97
C THR A 534 12.22 2.27 3.68
N LEU A 535 12.35 2.81 4.89
CA LEU A 535 11.27 3.44 5.63
C LEU A 535 10.72 4.68 4.92
N SER A 536 11.61 5.53 4.37
CA SER A 536 11.20 6.68 3.55
C SER A 536 10.42 6.23 2.32
N GLY A 537 10.86 5.15 1.66
CA GLY A 537 10.13 4.48 0.59
C GLY A 537 8.73 4.01 1.02
N HIS A 538 8.63 3.46 2.22
CA HIS A 538 7.35 3.05 2.80
C HIS A 538 6.40 4.23 3.04
N PHE A 539 6.87 5.38 3.53
CA PHE A 539 6.05 6.58 3.64
C PHE A 539 5.55 7.05 2.27
N GLY A 540 6.45 7.08 1.26
CA GLY A 540 6.06 7.39 -0.11
C GLY A 540 5.02 6.42 -0.66
N LYS A 541 5.19 5.10 -0.43
CA LYS A 541 4.21 4.06 -0.78
C LYS A 541 2.84 4.33 -0.13
N THR A 542 2.84 4.71 1.12
CA THR A 542 1.61 4.90 1.92
C THR A 542 0.83 6.14 1.49
N THR A 543 1.51 7.26 1.31
CA THR A 543 0.90 8.54 0.94
C THR A 543 0.67 8.71 -0.56
N GLY A 544 1.50 8.07 -1.40
CA GLY A 544 1.59 8.35 -2.84
C GLY A 544 2.31 9.66 -3.16
N PHE A 545 3.02 10.23 -2.17
CA PHE A 545 3.72 11.50 -2.31
C PHE A 545 5.11 11.43 -1.63
N PRO A 546 6.15 12.12 -2.16
CA PRO A 546 7.48 12.12 -1.56
C PRO A 546 7.55 13.00 -0.31
N ILE A 547 8.46 12.65 0.62
CA ILE A 547 8.64 13.32 1.92
C ILE A 547 9.41 14.64 1.83
N LEU A 548 8.98 15.56 0.96
CA LEU A 548 9.72 16.76 0.55
C LEU A 548 10.06 17.71 1.71
N LYS A 549 9.25 17.74 2.77
CA LYS A 549 9.34 18.70 3.88
C LYS A 549 9.73 18.09 5.21
N ALA A 550 10.06 16.78 5.25
CA ALA A 550 10.59 16.14 6.44
C ALA A 550 11.87 16.86 6.91
N SER A 551 11.94 17.18 8.19
CA SER A 551 13.11 17.82 8.79
C SER A 551 14.06 16.76 9.33
N PHE A 552 15.35 16.89 9.04
CA PHE A 552 16.37 15.96 9.51
C PHE A 552 17.28 16.64 10.53
N TYR A 553 17.55 15.96 11.63
CA TYR A 553 18.44 16.45 12.69
C TYR A 553 19.35 15.32 13.16
N TYR A 554 20.54 15.69 13.65
CA TYR A 554 21.32 14.75 14.45
C TYR A 554 20.73 14.65 15.86
N VAL A 555 20.85 13.48 16.46
CA VAL A 555 20.28 13.19 17.79
C VAL A 555 20.84 14.13 18.88
N ASP A 556 22.09 14.61 18.72
CA ASP A 556 22.75 15.57 19.62
C ASP A 556 22.57 17.06 19.25
N GLU A 557 21.81 17.34 18.18
CA GLU A 557 21.54 18.67 17.67
C GLU A 557 20.41 19.33 18.47
N GLU A 558 20.57 20.63 18.80
CA GLU A 558 19.46 21.42 19.37
C GLU A 558 18.48 21.79 18.27
N ALA A 559 17.26 21.24 18.37
CA ALA A 559 16.19 21.48 17.41
C ALA A 559 14.88 21.81 18.14
N ASP A 560 14.09 22.69 17.54
CA ASP A 560 12.71 22.93 18.02
C ASP A 560 11.80 21.80 17.53
N LEU A 561 11.46 20.91 18.45
CA LEU A 561 10.61 19.75 18.22
C LEU A 561 9.16 19.95 18.72
N THR A 562 8.83 21.15 19.21
CA THR A 562 7.53 21.45 19.87
C THR A 562 6.33 21.17 18.96
N ASN A 563 6.46 21.45 17.65
CA ASN A 563 5.39 21.27 16.68
C ASN A 563 5.64 20.11 15.72
N LYS A 564 6.51 19.16 16.08
CA LYS A 564 6.90 18.02 15.25
C LYS A 564 6.58 16.69 15.92
N ASP A 565 6.10 15.76 15.14
CA ASP A 565 6.15 14.35 15.48
C ASP A 565 7.56 13.82 15.20
N VAL A 566 8.11 13.02 16.08
CA VAL A 566 9.53 12.63 16.05
C VAL A 566 9.69 11.17 15.68
N LEU A 567 10.46 10.93 14.64
CA LEU A 567 10.92 9.60 14.24
C LEU A 567 12.39 9.44 14.64
N LEU A 568 12.68 8.44 15.47
CA LEU A 568 14.01 8.11 15.93
C LEU A 568 14.44 6.76 15.37
N LEU A 569 15.63 6.68 14.77
CA LEU A 569 16.15 5.45 14.18
C LEU A 569 17.60 5.22 14.58
N GLY A 570 17.94 4.00 15.04
CA GLY A 570 19.32 3.60 15.24
C GLY A 570 19.54 2.51 16.29
N GLN A 571 20.82 2.24 16.60
CA GLN A 571 21.19 1.35 17.68
C GLN A 571 20.87 2.02 19.04
N ALA A 572 20.12 1.32 19.90
CA ALA A 572 19.65 1.84 21.17
C ALA A 572 20.75 2.46 22.04
N GLN A 573 21.86 1.74 22.25
CA GLN A 573 22.99 2.21 23.07
C GLN A 573 23.67 3.44 22.47
N LYS A 574 23.80 3.49 21.14
CA LYS A 574 24.41 4.61 20.43
C LYS A 574 23.54 5.86 20.54
N LEU A 575 22.23 5.69 20.38
CA LEU A 575 21.24 6.77 20.53
C LEU A 575 21.25 7.33 21.96
N THR A 576 21.20 6.46 22.98
CA THR A 576 21.24 6.87 24.38
C THR A 576 22.52 7.61 24.75
N ASN A 577 23.67 7.20 24.19
CA ASN A 577 24.95 7.84 24.44
C ASN A 577 25.11 9.21 23.73
N GLN A 578 24.41 9.42 22.62
CA GLN A 578 24.47 10.67 21.84
C GLN A 578 23.48 11.74 22.31
N ILE A 579 22.37 11.33 22.93
CA ILE A 579 21.38 12.26 23.50
C ILE A 579 21.96 12.87 24.77
N LYS A 580 21.74 14.18 25.00
CA LYS A 580 22.15 14.85 26.24
C LYS A 580 21.53 14.14 27.44
N GLN A 581 22.35 13.80 28.44
CA GLN A 581 21.94 12.98 29.61
C GLN A 581 20.75 13.54 30.40
N ASP A 582 20.52 14.84 30.36
CA ASP A 582 19.42 15.50 31.06
C ASP A 582 18.21 15.81 30.18
N SER A 583 18.14 15.28 28.95
CA SER A 583 16.99 15.54 28.08
C SER A 583 15.81 14.63 28.43
N ALA A 584 14.59 15.18 28.33
CA ALA A 584 13.36 14.39 28.50
C ALA A 584 13.30 13.18 27.55
N LEU A 585 13.93 13.28 26.37
CA LEU A 585 14.02 12.21 25.39
C LEU A 585 14.91 11.04 25.89
N THR A 586 15.98 11.33 26.62
CA THR A 586 16.85 10.29 27.21
C THR A 586 16.09 9.48 28.25
N VAL A 587 15.35 10.14 29.14
CA VAL A 587 14.56 9.47 30.18
C VAL A 587 13.51 8.54 29.54
N LEU A 588 12.85 8.99 28.48
CA LEU A 588 11.86 8.17 27.75
C LEU A 588 12.50 7.00 27.01
N LEU A 589 13.66 7.20 26.39
CA LEU A 589 14.40 6.11 25.74
C LEU A 589 14.88 5.06 26.73
N GLU A 590 15.44 5.47 27.87
CA GLU A 590 15.85 4.56 28.95
C GLU A 590 14.65 3.83 29.54
N HIS A 591 13.52 4.51 29.71
CA HIS A 591 12.28 3.88 30.14
C HIS A 591 11.78 2.86 29.12
N SER A 592 11.75 3.20 27.86
CA SER A 592 11.33 2.32 26.76
C SER A 592 12.26 1.09 26.64
N LEU A 593 13.58 1.28 26.76
CA LEU A 593 14.54 0.17 26.80
C LEU A 593 14.33 -0.73 28.01
N ARG A 594 14.03 -0.14 29.17
CA ARG A 594 13.68 -0.90 30.37
C ARG A 594 12.41 -1.70 30.19
N GLU A 595 11.38 -1.13 29.54
CA GLU A 595 10.11 -1.80 29.27
C GLU A 595 10.26 -2.91 28.23
N ILE A 596 11.07 -2.72 27.18
CA ILE A 596 11.40 -3.77 26.21
C ILE A 596 12.11 -4.94 26.87
N THR A 597 12.99 -4.67 27.84
CA THR A 597 13.70 -5.72 28.62
C THR A 597 12.83 -6.34 29.71
N GLN A 598 11.67 -5.74 30.02
CA GLN A 598 10.69 -6.20 30.98
C GLN A 598 9.36 -6.51 30.25
N ALA A 599 9.39 -7.46 29.32
CA ALA A 599 8.19 -7.85 28.58
C ALA A 599 7.08 -8.29 29.54
N ALA A 600 5.90 -7.73 29.34
CA ALA A 600 4.70 -8.14 30.06
C ALA A 600 4.20 -9.50 29.53
N TYR A 601 3.86 -10.40 30.44
CA TYR A 601 3.22 -11.67 30.09
C TYR A 601 1.74 -11.44 29.83
N GLU A 602 1.29 -11.64 28.60
CA GLU A 602 -0.12 -11.71 28.25
C GLU A 602 -0.67 -13.09 28.65
N SER A 603 -1.59 -13.12 29.59
CA SER A 603 -2.15 -14.38 30.12
C SER A 603 -3.21 -15.02 29.23
N GLN A 604 -3.54 -14.43 28.06
CA GLN A 604 -4.59 -14.95 27.18
C GLN A 604 -4.17 -15.11 25.73
N PRO A 605 -4.28 -16.32 25.15
CA PRO A 605 -3.94 -16.60 23.77
C PRO A 605 -5.02 -16.19 22.75
N TYR A 606 -6.12 -15.58 23.16
CA TYR A 606 -7.24 -15.25 22.28
C TYR A 606 -7.38 -13.75 22.04
N ALA A 607 -7.62 -13.40 20.78
CA ALA A 607 -7.68 -12.06 20.22
C ALA A 607 -8.77 -11.11 20.78
N TYR A 608 -9.44 -11.50 21.84
CA TYR A 608 -10.48 -10.72 22.52
C TYR A 608 -10.07 -10.23 23.92
N ALA A 609 -8.78 -10.34 24.27
CA ALA A 609 -8.30 -9.67 25.46
C ALA A 609 -8.50 -8.17 25.26
N LEU A 610 -9.39 -7.60 26.07
CA LEU A 610 -9.68 -6.18 26.13
C LEU A 610 -8.36 -5.42 26.21
N ALA A 611 -8.19 -4.44 25.33
CA ALA A 611 -6.99 -3.60 25.22
C ALA A 611 -6.64 -2.82 26.51
N ASN A 612 -7.25 -3.14 27.63
CA ASN A 612 -7.15 -2.45 28.90
C ASN A 612 -6.60 -3.30 30.05
N ASP A 613 -6.25 -4.56 29.82
CA ASP A 613 -5.67 -5.38 30.89
C ASP A 613 -4.21 -4.99 31.14
N GLU A 614 -3.96 -4.34 32.26
CA GLU A 614 -2.60 -4.18 32.77
C GLU A 614 -1.99 -5.58 33.00
N ALA A 615 -0.79 -5.79 32.50
CA ALA A 615 -0.13 -7.06 32.64
C ALA A 615 0.08 -7.42 34.10
N ALA A 616 -0.48 -8.56 34.52
CA ALA A 616 -0.38 -9.05 35.88
C ALA A 616 1.05 -9.45 36.31
N THR A 617 1.95 -9.65 35.34
CA THR A 617 3.32 -10.10 35.61
C THR A 617 4.31 -9.46 34.63
N LYS A 618 5.38 -8.88 35.16
CA LYS A 618 6.53 -8.39 34.38
C LYS A 618 7.70 -9.34 34.53
N VAL A 619 8.30 -9.75 33.42
CA VAL A 619 9.49 -10.60 33.40
C VAL A 619 10.66 -9.76 32.86
N SER A 620 11.72 -9.62 33.63
CA SER A 620 12.97 -9.03 33.17
C SER A 620 13.87 -10.12 32.61
N LEU A 621 14.22 -10.02 31.34
CA LEU A 621 15.07 -10.99 30.65
C LEU A 621 16.15 -10.25 29.86
N SER A 622 17.40 -10.69 29.98
CA SER A 622 18.49 -10.29 29.09
C SER A 622 18.85 -11.44 28.17
N SER A 623 18.81 -11.20 26.86
CA SER A 623 19.18 -12.17 25.84
C SER A 623 20.30 -11.63 24.98
N LEU A 624 21.19 -12.51 24.49
CA LEU A 624 22.27 -12.17 23.56
C LEU A 624 21.88 -12.36 22.09
N GLY A 625 20.63 -12.76 21.82
CA GLY A 625 20.11 -12.97 20.47
C GLY A 625 19.76 -11.67 19.75
N PRO A 626 19.59 -11.71 18.40
CA PRO A 626 19.17 -10.56 17.61
C PRO A 626 17.81 -10.04 18.07
N LEU A 627 17.74 -8.74 18.33
CA LEU A 627 16.54 -8.08 18.83
C LEU A 627 16.43 -6.66 18.32
N ALA A 628 15.26 -6.33 17.77
CA ALA A 628 14.87 -4.98 17.43
C ALA A 628 13.50 -4.64 18.02
N ALA A 629 13.20 -3.36 18.15
CA ALA A 629 11.92 -2.92 18.68
C ALA A 629 11.45 -1.63 17.99
N ILE A 630 10.13 -1.53 17.88
CA ILE A 630 9.42 -0.31 17.49
C ILE A 630 8.59 0.11 18.69
N VAL A 631 8.81 1.33 19.20
CA VAL A 631 8.13 1.82 20.40
C VAL A 631 7.55 3.19 20.14
N GLY A 632 6.29 3.37 20.53
CA GLY A 632 5.62 4.67 20.48
C GLY A 632 5.43 5.25 21.87
N PHE A 633 5.55 6.57 22.04
CA PHE A 633 5.24 7.28 23.26
C PHE A 633 4.88 8.74 22.98
N GLN A 634 4.28 9.42 23.98
CA GLN A 634 3.93 10.82 23.88
C GLN A 634 5.19 11.69 23.81
N SER A 635 5.17 12.70 22.94
CA SER A 635 6.29 13.63 22.85
C SER A 635 6.47 14.42 24.16
N PRO A 636 7.71 14.47 24.70
CA PRO A 636 7.99 15.26 25.89
C PRO A 636 7.95 16.77 25.64
N PHE A 637 7.94 17.18 24.36
CA PHE A 637 7.95 18.59 23.95
C PHE A 637 6.53 19.15 23.77
N ASN A 638 5.55 18.29 23.46
CA ASN A 638 4.16 18.67 23.26
C ASN A 638 3.24 17.46 23.40
N SER A 639 2.27 17.54 24.30
CA SER A 639 1.33 16.44 24.59
C SER A 639 0.45 16.01 23.41
N ASN A 640 0.32 16.85 22.37
CA ASN A 640 -0.42 16.51 21.14
C ASN A 640 0.46 15.89 20.05
N ARG A 641 1.73 15.59 20.36
CA ARG A 641 2.70 15.03 19.43
C ARG A 641 3.20 13.68 19.93
N SER A 642 3.69 12.89 19.02
CA SER A 642 4.15 11.54 19.26
C SER A 642 5.62 11.37 18.91
N VAL A 643 6.27 10.43 19.57
CA VAL A 643 7.58 9.92 19.19
C VAL A 643 7.44 8.44 18.85
N ILE A 644 8.02 8.02 17.73
CA ILE A 644 8.19 6.60 17.39
C ILE A 644 9.67 6.32 17.24
N ALA A 645 10.17 5.39 18.03
CA ALA A 645 11.56 4.97 18.04
C ALA A 645 11.69 3.56 17.44
N LEU A 646 12.52 3.45 16.40
CA LEU A 646 12.92 2.20 15.78
C LEU A 646 14.33 1.88 16.25
N MET A 647 14.47 0.92 17.12
CA MET A 647 15.70 0.64 17.83
C MET A 647 16.13 -0.82 17.69
N ALA A 648 17.42 -1.06 17.62
CA ALA A 648 17.99 -2.39 17.67
C ALA A 648 19.03 -2.50 18.78
N THR A 649 19.20 -3.68 19.33
CA THR A 649 20.20 -3.97 20.38
C THR A 649 21.61 -3.84 19.79
N GLN A 650 21.83 -4.44 18.62
CA GLN A 650 23.06 -4.31 17.86
C GLN A 650 22.74 -3.64 16.51
N GLU A 651 23.75 -2.99 15.92
CA GLU A 651 23.58 -2.36 14.61
C GLU A 651 23.11 -3.35 13.54
N ALA A 652 23.67 -4.57 13.57
CA ALA A 652 23.28 -5.63 12.65
C ALA A 652 21.78 -5.97 12.72
N ASP A 653 21.16 -5.84 13.89
CA ASP A 653 19.76 -6.22 14.11
C ASP A 653 18.75 -5.24 13.48
N LEU A 654 19.20 -4.09 12.97
CA LEU A 654 18.37 -3.15 12.22
C LEU A 654 17.76 -3.79 10.96
N HIS A 655 18.40 -4.84 10.41
CA HIS A 655 17.84 -5.59 9.30
C HIS A 655 16.48 -6.22 9.62
N LEU A 656 16.19 -6.52 10.89
CA LEU A 656 14.90 -7.06 11.32
C LEU A 656 13.78 -6.03 11.14
N ILE A 657 14.08 -4.76 11.43
CA ILE A 657 13.13 -3.65 11.19
C ILE A 657 12.91 -3.48 9.68
N GLU A 658 13.99 -3.42 8.91
CA GLU A 658 13.92 -3.30 7.46
C GLU A 658 13.10 -4.42 6.83
N GLN A 659 13.38 -5.67 7.21
CA GLN A 659 12.65 -6.84 6.72
C GLN A 659 11.16 -6.77 7.10
N THR A 660 10.84 -6.36 8.35
CA THR A 660 9.45 -6.20 8.78
C THR A 660 8.70 -5.13 7.98
N ILE A 661 9.36 -4.00 7.65
CA ILE A 661 8.75 -2.92 6.84
C ILE A 661 8.49 -3.40 5.40
N ARG A 662 9.36 -4.22 4.85
CA ARG A 662 9.26 -4.76 3.48
C ARG A 662 8.20 -5.84 3.36
N ASP A 663 8.08 -6.69 4.37
CA ASP A 663 7.09 -7.75 4.42
C ASP A 663 5.71 -7.22 4.86
N SER A 664 4.72 -7.30 3.97
CA SER A 664 3.37 -6.83 4.26
C SER A 664 2.70 -7.61 5.40
N GLU A 665 2.97 -8.91 5.52
CA GLU A 665 2.47 -9.76 6.61
C GLU A 665 3.17 -9.43 7.93
N GLY A 666 4.49 -9.23 7.90
CA GLY A 666 5.28 -8.78 9.05
C GLY A 666 4.81 -7.41 9.55
N LEU A 667 4.59 -6.47 8.63
CA LEU A 667 4.13 -5.13 8.94
C LEU A 667 2.70 -5.12 9.53
N ALA A 668 1.80 -5.98 9.06
CA ALA A 668 0.46 -6.13 9.62
C ALA A 668 0.45 -6.66 11.06
N LYS A 669 1.53 -7.32 11.48
CA LYS A 669 1.71 -7.80 12.85
C LYS A 669 2.20 -6.71 13.82
N VAL A 670 2.67 -5.57 13.34
CA VAL A 670 3.13 -4.43 14.17
C VAL A 670 1.93 -3.71 14.75
N ARG A 671 1.73 -3.87 16.07
CA ARG A 671 0.55 -3.35 16.80
C ARG A 671 0.92 -2.96 18.24
N GLY A 672 -0.05 -2.41 18.98
CA GLY A 672 0.14 -2.01 20.36
C GLY A 672 0.91 -0.72 20.54
N THR A 673 1.58 -0.54 21.66
CA THR A 673 2.42 0.61 21.97
C THR A 673 3.90 0.30 21.79
N ALA A 674 4.26 -0.98 21.88
CA ALA A 674 5.60 -1.50 21.62
C ALA A 674 5.52 -2.81 20.84
N THR A 675 6.37 -2.97 19.85
CA THR A 675 6.53 -4.21 19.08
C THR A 675 7.98 -4.66 19.15
N ILE A 676 8.20 -5.88 19.59
CA ILE A 676 9.49 -6.52 19.69
C ILE A 676 9.64 -7.50 18.53
N ILE A 677 10.72 -7.39 17.79
CA ILE A 677 11.02 -8.18 16.61
C ILE A 677 12.26 -9.03 16.87
N ASN A 678 12.10 -10.33 16.75
CA ASN A 678 13.23 -11.27 16.71
C ASN A 678 13.27 -11.99 15.34
N GLN A 679 14.26 -12.87 15.13
CA GLN A 679 14.46 -13.55 13.83
C GLN A 679 13.23 -14.29 13.28
N HIS A 680 12.28 -14.66 14.13
CA HIS A 680 11.18 -15.58 13.75
C HIS A 680 9.79 -15.04 14.09
N LYS A 681 9.70 -14.04 14.98
CA LYS A 681 8.41 -13.60 15.53
C LYS A 681 8.37 -12.11 15.78
N VAL A 682 7.17 -11.56 15.62
CA VAL A 682 6.80 -10.20 16.01
C VAL A 682 5.90 -10.31 17.22
N HIS A 683 6.31 -9.71 18.34
CA HIS A 683 5.58 -9.69 19.60
C HIS A 683 5.12 -8.29 19.93
N ASN A 684 3.85 -8.12 20.21
CA ASN A 684 3.26 -6.84 20.55
C ASN A 684 3.03 -6.73 22.06
N SER A 685 3.18 -5.53 22.57
CA SER A 685 2.92 -5.21 23.98
C SER A 685 2.20 -3.88 24.09
N TYR A 686 1.40 -3.74 25.15
CA TYR A 686 0.74 -2.50 25.52
C TYR A 686 1.41 -1.96 26.77
N LEU A 687 2.34 -1.03 26.59
CA LEU A 687 3.16 -0.45 27.65
C LEU A 687 2.87 1.05 27.76
N GLY A 688 2.93 1.59 28.99
CA GLY A 688 2.78 3.03 29.24
C GLY A 688 1.33 3.54 29.20
N GLU A 689 1.19 4.86 29.44
CA GLU A 689 -0.11 5.53 29.47
C GLU A 689 -0.60 5.87 28.06
N ARG A 690 -1.91 5.76 27.86
CA ARG A 690 -2.57 6.20 26.63
C ARG A 690 -2.82 7.70 26.67
N TYR A 691 -2.64 8.36 25.54
CA TYR A 691 -3.03 9.74 25.31
C TYR A 691 -3.80 9.85 24.00
N TYR A 692 -4.50 10.95 23.80
CA TYR A 692 -5.29 11.15 22.59
C TYR A 692 -4.73 12.29 21.76
N VAL A 693 -4.76 12.13 20.43
CA VAL A 693 -4.35 13.14 19.44
C VAL A 693 -5.52 13.45 18.55
N GLY A 694 -5.66 14.75 18.19
CA GLY A 694 -6.78 15.25 17.40
C GLY A 694 -7.78 16.06 18.22
N SER A 695 -8.96 16.31 17.65
CA SER A 695 -9.99 17.13 18.32
C SER A 695 -11.40 16.60 18.04
N LEU A 696 -12.23 16.65 19.08
CA LEU A 696 -13.66 16.34 18.99
C LEU A 696 -14.50 17.55 19.41
N PRO A 697 -15.73 17.69 18.92
CA PRO A 697 -16.68 18.65 19.45
C PRO A 697 -16.87 18.42 20.95
N PRO A 698 -17.08 19.48 21.76
CA PRO A 698 -17.08 19.36 23.22
C PRO A 698 -18.07 18.33 23.77
N PHE A 699 -19.27 18.23 23.19
CA PHE A 699 -20.27 17.24 23.63
C PHE A 699 -19.86 15.81 23.27
N THR A 700 -19.31 15.58 22.09
CA THR A 700 -18.80 14.28 21.66
C THR A 700 -17.62 13.85 22.52
N TYR A 701 -16.71 14.78 22.82
CA TYR A 701 -15.55 14.56 23.69
C TYR A 701 -15.99 14.12 25.10
N ILE A 702 -16.89 14.88 25.75
CA ILE A 702 -17.39 14.53 27.08
C ILE A 702 -18.10 13.19 27.06
N TRP A 703 -18.94 12.94 26.04
CA TRP A 703 -19.69 11.69 25.93
C TRP A 703 -18.79 10.49 25.70
N PHE A 704 -17.78 10.62 24.85
CA PHE A 704 -16.81 9.58 24.58
C PHE A 704 -16.06 9.18 25.85
N HIS A 705 -15.41 10.13 26.53
CA HIS A 705 -14.67 9.84 27.75
C HIS A 705 -15.57 9.40 28.94
N LEU A 706 -16.80 9.90 28.99
CA LEU A 706 -17.75 9.45 30.00
C LEU A 706 -18.19 7.99 29.78
N SER A 707 -18.27 7.57 28.52
CA SER A 707 -18.63 6.18 28.17
C SER A 707 -17.55 5.16 28.56
N GLU A 708 -16.29 5.58 28.67
CA GLU A 708 -15.18 4.75 29.18
C GLU A 708 -15.27 4.49 30.68
N HIS A 709 -16.11 5.26 31.42
CA HIS A 709 -16.29 5.18 32.87
C HIS A 709 -17.74 4.85 33.25
N PRO A 710 -18.21 3.60 33.08
CA PRO A 710 -19.62 3.23 33.28
C PRO A 710 -20.13 3.51 34.71
N LEU A 711 -19.29 3.38 35.73
CA LEU A 711 -19.65 3.71 37.10
C LEU A 711 -19.91 5.21 37.30
N LEU A 712 -19.08 6.04 36.72
CA LEU A 712 -19.22 7.50 36.77
C LEU A 712 -20.47 7.94 36.02
N LEU A 713 -20.77 7.32 34.88
CA LEU A 713 -21.98 7.54 34.08
C LEU A 713 -23.23 7.16 34.90
N ALA A 714 -23.21 6.03 35.60
CA ALA A 714 -24.30 5.62 36.45
C ALA A 714 -24.55 6.60 37.63
N ILE A 715 -23.48 7.09 38.25
CA ILE A 715 -23.57 8.08 39.35
C ILE A 715 -24.15 9.40 38.82
N LEU A 716 -23.67 9.90 37.68
CA LEU A 716 -24.17 11.13 37.04
C LEU A 716 -25.65 10.97 36.64
N THR A 717 -26.05 9.82 36.13
CA THR A 717 -27.44 9.53 35.75
C THR A 717 -28.33 9.56 36.99
N LEU A 718 -27.92 8.95 38.10
CA LEU A 718 -28.65 8.99 39.37
C LEU A 718 -28.78 10.43 39.89
N LEU A 719 -27.70 11.20 39.83
CA LEU A 719 -27.66 12.60 40.29
C LEU A 719 -28.57 13.49 39.44
N THR A 720 -28.59 13.31 38.13
CA THR A 720 -29.52 14.02 37.23
C THR A 720 -30.96 13.68 37.49
N LEU A 721 -31.31 12.40 37.76
CA LEU A 721 -32.64 11.99 38.15
C LEU A 721 -33.06 12.62 39.48
N LEU A 722 -32.17 12.69 40.46
CA LEU A 722 -32.45 13.37 41.72
C LEU A 722 -32.70 14.88 41.55
N ILE A 723 -31.91 15.54 40.74
CA ILE A 723 -32.09 16.98 40.40
C ILE A 723 -33.44 17.21 39.70
N ILE A 724 -33.74 16.40 38.70
CA ILE A 724 -35.04 16.49 37.97
C ILE A 724 -36.20 16.26 38.94
N SER A 725 -36.15 15.23 39.82
CA SER A 725 -37.13 14.95 40.84
C SER A 725 -37.30 16.12 41.77
N PHE A 726 -36.20 16.71 42.23
CA PHE A 726 -36.25 17.87 43.12
C PHE A 726 -36.87 19.12 42.44
N VAL A 727 -36.52 19.38 41.21
CA VAL A 727 -37.11 20.47 40.41
C VAL A 727 -38.59 20.26 40.20
N LEU A 728 -39.00 19.07 39.81
CA LEU A 728 -40.42 18.72 39.65
C LEU A 728 -41.19 18.82 40.97
N TRP A 729 -40.61 18.36 42.07
CA TRP A 729 -41.20 18.54 43.39
C TRP A 729 -41.38 20.01 43.75
N ARG A 730 -40.38 20.86 43.51
CA ARG A 730 -40.46 22.33 43.70
C ARG A 730 -41.56 22.96 42.88
N ILE A 731 -41.67 22.61 41.59
CA ILE A 731 -42.72 23.09 40.66
C ILE A 731 -44.11 22.66 41.17
N LEU A 732 -44.26 21.40 41.55
CA LEU A 732 -45.54 20.90 42.05
C LEU A 732 -45.95 21.56 43.35
N VAL A 733 -45.03 21.79 44.30
CA VAL A 733 -45.29 22.51 45.58
C VAL A 733 -45.67 23.96 45.28
N SER A 734 -45.00 24.65 44.31
CA SER A 734 -45.34 25.99 43.90
C SER A 734 -46.75 26.08 43.30
N LEU A 735 -47.10 25.12 42.42
CA LEU A 735 -48.45 25.07 41.83
C LEU A 735 -49.52 24.73 42.88
N ALA A 736 -49.25 23.87 43.83
CA ALA A 736 -50.17 23.55 44.92
C ALA A 736 -50.43 24.76 45.81
N ARG A 737 -49.36 25.54 46.16
CA ARG A 737 -49.50 26.81 46.92
C ARG A 737 -50.37 27.82 46.18
N LYS A 738 -50.15 28.04 44.87
CA LYS A 738 -50.97 28.92 44.06
C LYS A 738 -52.46 28.52 43.99
N ARG A 739 -52.74 27.23 43.99
CA ARG A 739 -54.10 26.70 44.00
C ARG A 739 -54.79 26.91 45.32
N VAL A 740 -54.08 26.83 46.42
CA VAL A 740 -54.64 27.10 47.79
C VAL A 740 -54.89 28.59 47.98
N GLU A 741 -54.00 29.46 47.52
CA GLU A 741 -54.19 30.91 47.57
C GLU A 741 -55.31 31.42 46.70
N THR A 742 -55.71 30.70 45.65
CA THR A 742 -56.87 31.03 44.79
C THR A 742 -58.19 30.51 45.31
N GLN A 743 -58.21 29.77 46.42
CA GLN A 743 -59.44 29.21 47.05
C GLN A 743 -59.83 29.84 48.38
N GLU A 744 -59.10 30.86 48.82
CA GLU A 744 -59.61 31.70 49.91
C GLU A 744 -60.50 32.82 49.35
N PRO A 745 -61.76 32.91 49.77
CA PRO A 745 -62.76 33.85 49.27
C PRO A 745 -62.49 35.29 49.69
#